data_07569f6267731d9231667f26dd5c450f
#
_entry.id   07569f6267731d9231667f26dd5c450f
#
_cell.length_a   1.000
_cell.length_b   1.000
_cell.length_c   1.000
_cell.angle_alpha   90.00
_cell.angle_beta   90.00
_cell.angle_gamma   90.00
#
_symmetry.space_group_name_H-M   'P 1'
#
loop_
_entity.id
_entity.type
_entity.pdbx_description
1 polymer ?
#
loop_
_entity_poly.entity_id
_entity_poly.type
_entity_poly.pdbx_seq_one_letter_code
_entity_poly.pdbx_strand_id
1 'polypeptide(L)'
;MAFLLVSVSSTAQTYNQMDASGNITQRNEQSGNFNPHKRDTTSSNKEVPKGIHVWTVDRKFGDMTPAQVDTMPHLYPQSTFATGRYGQYNTIGSNFTARQSRIFIDRPVEREFIFSDAYDQALQTPDKWHFTNSLSPITNLSYGTCGDKQNGEDLFDARFAANVNKRLGFGFDLKYLYARGYFQNQSTSHFNATVYASYLGDQYQLHALFTNYHQKAAENGGIANDEYIVHPEINSQAYADNEIPVILDRNWNRNDHQHLFLTHRYALGFYRKVKMTDEELAARKFAEASKKANADKDNDGEKNSKKGRKGKKEEPEEPVFAGRPDDAAIMGNAPATAKSDSTAADTTRIAVESKAVADSLIAAQARQDSIDATFKHEFVPVTSFIHTFELANRRHIYQAYETPANYYADTFFDSYGDGYANDSIYDTTRLLDVRNTFALALLEGFNKYVPAGLKVFLSHQLRRYEMPQTDTTGVAWAGNWSEHNVSIGGQLQRTQGRTLHYSAFAETWLVGEDAGQLKLTGQANLNFPLFGDTVHLDARAHFYRLNPSFIERRYQSKHLWWDNDDLSKETRFRVEGAFTYDKTRTTLRLAIEELQNYTYFALTNTYGNEQKTGLTAAVMQNSGNINVLTAQLEQRLRLGVLNWENILTYQSSSSQDVLPLPKLNVFSNLYLKFLYARVLLIELGGCATWFSKYTVPDFCPQLNSFAIQQNENARLELGNFPYIDFYANLHLKHARFFVMMSNAFGGSFDKKSFLTPHYPTNSSVLHFGISWNFFN
;
A
#
# COMPACT_ATOMS: atom_id res chain seq x y z
N MET A 1 33.27 -8.33 -9.52
CA MET A 1 33.03 -7.34 -8.46
C MET A 1 32.96 -8.10 -7.14
N ALA A 2 33.97 -7.95 -6.29
CA ALA A 2 34.10 -8.71 -5.05
C ALA A 2 33.27 -8.03 -3.95
N PHE A 3 32.31 -8.75 -3.37
CA PHE A 3 31.59 -8.32 -2.18
C PHE A 3 32.42 -8.66 -0.95
N LEU A 4 32.82 -7.63 -0.22
CA LEU A 4 33.40 -7.76 1.12
C LEU A 4 32.29 -8.15 2.10
N LEU A 5 32.32 -9.38 2.59
CA LEU A 5 31.57 -9.86 3.75
C LEU A 5 32.24 -9.29 5.01
N VAL A 6 31.66 -8.25 5.58
CA VAL A 6 32.00 -7.82 6.93
C VAL A 6 31.18 -8.67 7.90
N SER A 7 31.83 -9.57 8.61
CA SER A 7 31.26 -10.31 9.73
C SER A 7 31.13 -9.37 10.94
N VAL A 8 29.92 -8.89 11.22
CA VAL A 8 29.61 -8.22 12.47
C VAL A 8 29.24 -9.28 13.49
N SER A 9 30.08 -9.46 14.51
CA SER A 9 29.78 -10.28 15.69
C SER A 9 28.61 -9.63 16.46
N SER A 10 27.45 -10.27 16.46
CA SER A 10 26.28 -9.84 17.19
C SER A 10 26.42 -10.14 18.67
N THR A 11 26.56 -9.11 19.50
CA THR A 11 26.26 -9.20 20.92
C THR A 11 24.76 -9.37 21.12
N ALA A 12 24.34 -10.29 21.98
CA ALA A 12 22.96 -10.58 22.30
C ALA A 12 22.20 -9.30 22.69
N GLN A 13 21.23 -8.92 21.90
CA GLN A 13 20.36 -7.76 22.16
C GLN A 13 19.11 -8.17 22.92
N THR A 14 18.75 -7.36 23.90
CA THR A 14 17.53 -7.48 24.70
C THR A 14 16.30 -7.12 23.86
N TYR A 15 15.33 -8.01 23.73
CA TYR A 15 14.11 -7.78 22.97
C TYR A 15 13.06 -7.03 23.79
N ASN A 16 12.50 -6.00 23.20
CA ASN A 16 11.39 -5.23 23.74
C ASN A 16 10.10 -5.53 22.95
N GLN A 17 8.98 -5.72 23.60
CA GLN A 17 7.68 -5.98 22.97
C GLN A 17 6.81 -4.72 23.02
N MET A 18 6.12 -4.38 21.92
CA MET A 18 5.12 -3.31 21.87
C MET A 18 3.72 -3.83 22.19
N ASP A 19 2.95 -3.04 22.92
CA ASP A 19 1.52 -3.27 23.12
C ASP A 19 0.66 -2.62 22.02
N ALA A 20 -0.65 -2.84 22.03
CA ALA A 20 -1.59 -2.31 21.06
C ALA A 20 -1.68 -0.78 21.01
N SER A 21 -1.08 -0.08 21.98
CA SER A 21 -1.00 1.39 22.07
C SER A 21 0.35 1.94 21.59
N GLY A 22 1.26 1.11 21.06
CA GLY A 22 2.55 1.54 20.55
C GLY A 22 3.65 1.67 21.60
N ASN A 23 3.44 1.18 22.83
CA ASN A 23 4.43 1.20 23.90
C ASN A 23 5.30 -0.07 23.86
N ILE A 24 6.62 0.10 24.01
CA ILE A 24 7.58 -1.00 23.97
C ILE A 24 7.76 -1.58 25.39
N THR A 25 7.49 -2.87 25.59
CA THR A 25 7.79 -3.61 26.80
C THR A 25 9.03 -4.49 26.62
N GLN A 26 10.00 -4.38 27.52
CA GLN A 26 11.21 -5.21 27.50
C GLN A 26 10.94 -6.58 28.10
N ARG A 27 11.20 -7.64 27.36
CA ARG A 27 11.18 -9.01 27.86
C ARG A 27 12.59 -9.61 27.86
N ASN A 28 13.10 -9.90 29.05
CA ASN A 28 14.32 -10.71 29.19
C ASN A 28 13.92 -12.19 29.22
N GLU A 29 14.44 -12.95 28.28
CA GLU A 29 14.50 -14.40 28.47
C GLU A 29 15.68 -14.70 29.40
N GLN A 30 15.39 -14.88 30.69
CA GLN A 30 16.34 -15.58 31.55
C GLN A 30 16.59 -16.96 30.97
N SER A 31 17.87 -17.31 30.90
CA SER A 31 18.36 -18.65 30.60
C SER A 31 17.79 -19.68 31.58
N GLY A 32 16.54 -20.03 31.41
CA GLY A 32 15.94 -21.20 32.00
C GLY A 32 16.21 -22.38 31.08
N ASN A 33 16.80 -23.45 31.59
CA ASN A 33 17.06 -24.74 30.99
C ASN A 33 16.30 -25.01 29.73
N PHE A 34 17.01 -25.00 28.63
CA PHE A 34 16.50 -25.34 27.30
C PHE A 34 16.05 -26.81 27.32
N ASN A 35 14.74 -27.00 27.48
CA ASN A 35 14.15 -28.34 27.40
C ASN A 35 13.69 -28.57 25.96
N PRO A 36 14.44 -29.33 25.13
CA PRO A 36 14.19 -29.45 23.68
C PRO A 36 12.88 -30.18 23.34
N HIS A 37 12.11 -30.65 24.33
CA HIS A 37 10.93 -31.50 24.12
C HIS A 37 9.56 -30.80 24.27
N LYS A 38 9.48 -29.52 24.59
CA LYS A 38 8.21 -28.77 24.53
C LYS A 38 8.17 -27.85 23.33
N ARG A 39 7.94 -28.41 22.15
CA ARG A 39 7.53 -27.67 20.98
C ARG A 39 6.02 -27.50 20.98
N ASP A 40 5.59 -26.28 21.10
CA ASP A 40 4.21 -25.88 20.89
C ASP A 40 3.87 -26.02 19.39
N THR A 41 3.04 -27.02 19.06
CA THR A 41 2.69 -27.43 17.69
C THR A 41 1.49 -26.68 17.12
N THR A 42 0.96 -25.67 17.82
CA THR A 42 -0.37 -25.10 17.52
C THR A 42 -0.37 -23.76 16.77
N SER A 43 0.76 -23.17 16.39
CA SER A 43 0.72 -21.92 15.61
C SER A 43 1.55 -21.97 14.34
N SER A 44 0.85 -21.95 13.21
CA SER A 44 1.42 -21.75 11.87
C SER A 44 2.00 -20.34 11.63
N ASN A 45 1.98 -19.46 12.64
CA ASN A 45 2.39 -18.05 12.56
C ASN A 45 3.71 -17.76 13.28
N LYS A 46 4.60 -18.74 13.42
CA LYS A 46 5.89 -18.57 14.13
C LYS A 46 6.98 -17.80 13.35
N GLU A 47 6.67 -17.33 12.15
CA GLU A 47 7.68 -16.70 11.27
C GLU A 47 7.72 -15.17 11.38
N VAL A 48 6.74 -14.56 12.03
CA VAL A 48 6.74 -13.10 12.25
C VAL A 48 7.42 -12.80 13.58
N PRO A 49 8.49 -12.02 13.62
CA PRO A 49 9.13 -11.62 14.88
C PRO A 49 8.14 -10.88 15.76
N LYS A 50 8.13 -11.21 17.05
CA LYS A 50 7.36 -10.45 18.04
C LYS A 50 7.88 -9.02 18.07
N GLY A 51 6.97 -8.02 18.02
CA GLY A 51 7.34 -6.61 18.11
C GLY A 51 7.49 -5.88 16.78
N ILE A 52 7.02 -6.48 15.67
CA ILE A 52 6.81 -5.77 14.41
C ILE A 52 5.37 -5.28 14.34
N HIS A 53 5.19 -3.98 14.15
CA HIS A 53 3.90 -3.35 13.91
C HIS A 53 3.91 -2.71 12.54
N VAL A 54 2.88 -3.01 11.75
CA VAL A 54 2.70 -2.49 10.40
C VAL A 54 1.33 -1.84 10.30
N TRP A 55 1.26 -0.68 9.67
CA TRP A 55 0.00 0.01 9.43
C TRP A 55 0.04 0.76 8.10
N THR A 56 -1.12 1.06 7.57
CA THR A 56 -1.33 2.00 6.48
C THR A 56 -1.87 3.32 7.02
N VAL A 57 -1.76 4.38 6.24
CA VAL A 57 -2.17 5.73 6.64
C VAL A 57 -3.16 6.26 5.62
N ASP A 58 -4.32 6.73 6.10
CA ASP A 58 -5.29 7.38 5.26
C ASP A 58 -4.71 8.66 4.64
N ARG A 59 -4.92 8.82 3.33
CA ARG A 59 -4.34 9.91 2.52
C ARG A 59 -4.88 11.30 2.92
N LYS A 60 -6.08 11.39 3.48
CA LYS A 60 -6.71 12.69 3.82
C LYS A 60 -6.46 13.13 5.26
N PHE A 61 -6.59 12.21 6.22
CA PHE A 61 -6.51 12.54 7.65
C PHE A 61 -5.32 11.93 8.38
N GLY A 62 -4.55 11.08 7.71
CA GLY A 62 -3.46 10.40 8.36
C GLY A 62 -3.89 9.40 9.43
N ASP A 63 -5.10 8.85 9.34
CA ASP A 63 -5.56 7.82 10.26
C ASP A 63 -4.83 6.52 10.02
N MET A 64 -4.34 5.91 11.08
CA MET A 64 -3.62 4.66 11.02
C MET A 64 -4.59 3.48 11.03
N THR A 65 -4.44 2.58 10.07
CA THR A 65 -5.15 1.29 10.02
C THR A 65 -4.12 0.17 10.16
N PRO A 66 -4.23 -0.69 11.20
CA PRO A 66 -3.33 -1.82 11.35
C PRO A 66 -3.34 -2.70 10.11
N ALA A 67 -2.16 -3.10 9.65
CA ALA A 67 -1.98 -4.00 8.52
C ALA A 67 -1.29 -5.28 8.97
N GLN A 68 -1.51 -6.37 8.23
CA GLN A 68 -0.83 -7.62 8.52
C GLN A 68 0.63 -7.55 8.10
N VAL A 69 1.49 -8.10 8.94
CA VAL A 69 2.90 -8.30 8.60
C VAL A 69 2.97 -9.49 7.65
N ASP A 70 3.12 -9.20 6.36
CA ASP A 70 3.21 -10.24 5.35
C ASP A 70 4.68 -10.46 4.97
N THR A 71 5.31 -11.36 5.66
CA THR A 71 6.70 -11.75 5.40
C THR A 71 6.82 -12.81 4.30
N MET A 72 5.75 -13.58 4.09
CA MET A 72 5.72 -14.68 3.12
C MET A 72 4.34 -14.84 2.49
N PRO A 73 3.92 -13.93 1.57
CA PRO A 73 2.62 -13.98 0.94
C PRO A 73 2.46 -15.26 0.12
N HIS A 74 1.30 -15.88 0.26
CA HIS A 74 0.87 -16.94 -0.63
C HIS A 74 0.70 -16.39 -2.06
N LEU A 75 1.02 -17.17 -3.07
CA LEU A 75 1.04 -16.73 -4.48
C LEU A 75 1.97 -15.51 -4.70
N TYR A 76 3.11 -15.48 -4.01
CA TYR A 76 4.08 -14.40 -4.14
C TYR A 76 4.56 -14.19 -5.59
N PRO A 77 4.90 -15.23 -6.37
CA PRO A 77 5.35 -15.04 -7.75
C PRO A 77 4.30 -14.33 -8.61
N GLN A 78 3.02 -14.71 -8.47
CA GLN A 78 1.93 -14.12 -9.26
C GLN A 78 1.64 -12.66 -8.90
N SER A 79 2.02 -12.21 -7.70
CA SER A 79 1.79 -10.83 -7.28
C SER A 79 2.60 -9.80 -8.09
N THR A 80 3.66 -10.24 -8.74
CA THR A 80 4.53 -9.40 -9.59
C THR A 80 4.09 -9.38 -11.05
N PHE A 81 3.16 -10.25 -11.46
CA PHE A 81 2.71 -10.34 -12.85
C PHE A 81 1.73 -9.24 -13.22
N ALA A 82 1.82 -8.80 -14.48
CA ALA A 82 0.86 -7.85 -15.02
C ALA A 82 -0.58 -8.39 -14.98
N THR A 83 -0.77 -9.71 -15.15
CA THR A 83 -2.08 -10.37 -15.05
C THR A 83 -2.68 -10.34 -13.65
N GLY A 84 -1.90 -9.98 -12.62
CA GLY A 84 -2.31 -9.89 -11.22
C GLY A 84 -2.29 -11.25 -10.49
N ARG A 85 -2.38 -11.20 -9.16
CA ARG A 85 -2.30 -12.39 -8.28
C ARG A 85 -3.31 -13.48 -8.63
N TYR A 86 -4.48 -13.10 -9.10
CA TYR A 86 -5.58 -14.00 -9.45
C TYR A 86 -5.88 -13.99 -10.95
N GLY A 87 -4.95 -13.50 -11.76
CA GLY A 87 -5.08 -13.43 -13.20
C GLY A 87 -6.25 -12.58 -13.70
N GLN A 88 -6.70 -11.57 -12.92
CA GLN A 88 -7.91 -10.80 -13.21
C GLN A 88 -7.71 -9.59 -14.12
N TYR A 89 -6.50 -9.35 -14.63
CA TYR A 89 -6.20 -8.22 -15.49
C TYR A 89 -6.00 -8.63 -16.95
N ASN A 90 -6.44 -7.77 -17.86
CA ASN A 90 -5.92 -7.73 -19.22
C ASN A 90 -4.59 -6.99 -19.22
N THR A 91 -3.67 -7.36 -20.08
CA THR A 91 -2.34 -6.79 -20.19
C THR A 91 -1.83 -6.85 -21.63
N ILE A 92 -0.84 -6.03 -21.94
CA ILE A 92 -0.22 -5.98 -23.27
C ILE A 92 1.07 -6.82 -23.36
N GLY A 93 1.39 -7.63 -22.34
CA GLY A 93 2.53 -8.56 -22.43
C GLY A 93 3.29 -8.74 -21.13
N SER A 94 4.56 -8.32 -21.09
CA SER A 94 5.52 -8.59 -20.01
C SER A 94 5.14 -7.98 -18.67
N ASN A 95 5.91 -8.29 -17.62
CA ASN A 95 5.69 -7.76 -16.30
C ASN A 95 5.78 -6.22 -16.25
N PHE A 96 4.95 -5.61 -15.42
CA PHE A 96 4.85 -4.16 -15.26
C PHE A 96 4.52 -3.38 -16.55
N THR A 97 3.92 -4.03 -17.55
CA THR A 97 3.28 -3.36 -18.67
C THR A 97 1.88 -2.88 -18.29
N ALA A 98 1.26 -2.13 -19.18
CA ALA A 98 -0.10 -1.63 -18.98
C ALA A 98 -1.10 -2.75 -18.72
N ARG A 99 -2.01 -2.53 -17.74
CA ARG A 99 -3.04 -3.50 -17.37
C ARG A 99 -4.38 -2.83 -17.03
N GLN A 100 -5.45 -3.56 -17.20
CA GLN A 100 -6.81 -3.15 -16.80
C GLN A 100 -7.55 -4.32 -16.14
N SER A 101 -8.16 -4.09 -14.97
CA SER A 101 -8.97 -5.11 -14.30
C SER A 101 -10.20 -5.48 -15.13
N ARG A 102 -10.46 -6.80 -15.28
CA ARG A 102 -11.72 -7.32 -15.83
C ARG A 102 -12.87 -7.22 -14.85
N ILE A 103 -12.57 -7.10 -13.56
CA ILE A 103 -13.57 -6.96 -12.49
C ILE A 103 -13.85 -5.47 -12.29
N PHE A 104 -15.06 -5.04 -12.61
CA PHE A 104 -15.40 -3.62 -12.65
C PHE A 104 -15.35 -2.95 -11.28
N ILE A 105 -15.86 -3.62 -10.26
CA ILE A 105 -15.87 -3.06 -8.90
C ILE A 105 -14.48 -2.87 -8.28
N ASP A 106 -13.45 -3.47 -8.87
CA ASP A 106 -12.06 -3.32 -8.43
C ASP A 106 -11.30 -2.23 -9.22
N ARG A 107 -11.96 -1.60 -10.21
CA ARG A 107 -11.38 -0.45 -10.93
C ARG A 107 -11.46 0.81 -10.06
N PRO A 108 -10.43 1.68 -10.09
CA PRO A 108 -10.48 2.97 -9.39
C PRO A 108 -11.61 3.84 -9.96
N VAL A 109 -12.34 4.51 -9.10
CA VAL A 109 -13.42 5.43 -9.50
C VAL A 109 -12.84 6.76 -9.96
N GLU A 110 -11.83 7.27 -9.26
CA GLU A 110 -11.20 8.55 -9.56
C GLU A 110 -9.94 8.34 -10.40
N ARG A 111 -9.80 9.17 -11.42
CA ARG A 111 -8.62 9.20 -12.28
C ARG A 111 -7.89 10.52 -12.09
N GLU A 112 -6.73 10.49 -11.46
CA GLU A 112 -5.93 11.70 -11.25
C GLU A 112 -5.04 12.02 -12.44
N PHE A 113 -4.44 10.98 -13.03
CA PHE A 113 -3.55 11.11 -14.18
C PHE A 113 -3.61 9.82 -15.01
N ILE A 114 -4.39 9.82 -16.08
CA ILE A 114 -4.77 8.63 -16.85
C ILE A 114 -3.58 7.78 -17.32
N PHE A 115 -2.46 8.43 -17.66
CA PHE A 115 -1.26 7.76 -18.16
C PHE A 115 -0.59 6.85 -17.13
N SER A 116 -0.93 6.97 -15.86
CA SER A 116 -0.42 6.13 -14.79
C SER A 116 -1.41 5.07 -14.31
N ASP A 117 -2.69 5.19 -14.68
CA ASP A 117 -3.75 4.31 -14.18
C ASP A 117 -3.53 2.85 -14.61
N ALA A 118 -3.00 2.64 -15.83
CA ALA A 118 -2.66 1.31 -16.33
C ALA A 118 -1.46 0.65 -15.61
N TYR A 119 -0.75 1.38 -14.76
CA TYR A 119 0.44 0.93 -14.03
C TYR A 119 0.25 0.98 -12.49
N ASP A 120 -0.95 0.84 -12.01
CA ASP A 120 -1.34 0.90 -10.59
C ASP A 120 -0.56 -0.07 -9.68
N GLN A 121 -0.05 -1.18 -10.24
CA GLN A 121 0.79 -2.17 -9.55
C GLN A 121 2.17 -1.64 -9.16
N ALA A 122 2.66 -0.66 -9.89
CA ALA A 122 4.01 -0.13 -9.73
C ALA A 122 4.05 1.10 -8.83
N LEU A 123 2.92 1.80 -8.70
CA LEU A 123 2.82 3.05 -7.93
C LEU A 123 2.63 2.78 -6.45
N GLN A 124 3.50 3.36 -5.64
CA GLN A 124 3.40 3.38 -4.18
C GLN A 124 2.70 4.65 -3.72
N THR A 125 1.47 4.50 -3.24
CA THR A 125 0.67 5.59 -2.67
C THR A 125 0.61 5.47 -1.15
N PRO A 126 0.34 6.55 -0.38
CA PRO A 126 0.34 6.51 1.08
C PRO A 126 -0.61 5.48 1.69
N ASP A 127 -1.77 5.27 1.07
CA ASP A 127 -2.79 4.29 1.47
C ASP A 127 -2.38 2.82 1.22
N LYS A 128 -1.49 2.59 0.26
CA LYS A 128 -0.90 1.27 -0.03
C LYS A 128 0.43 1.04 0.71
N TRP A 129 1.05 2.09 1.23
CA TRP A 129 2.34 2.00 1.91
C TRP A 129 2.20 1.42 3.31
N HIS A 130 3.04 0.44 3.62
CA HIS A 130 3.11 -0.16 4.95
C HIS A 130 4.20 0.51 5.78
N PHE A 131 3.80 1.46 6.63
CA PHE A 131 4.68 1.99 7.67
C PHE A 131 5.00 0.90 8.68
N THR A 132 6.24 0.83 9.12
CA THR A 132 6.71 -0.25 9.97
C THR A 132 7.40 0.33 11.20
N ASN A 133 7.08 -0.22 12.36
CA ASN A 133 7.79 -0.01 13.61
C ASN A 133 8.26 -1.37 14.13
N SER A 134 9.54 -1.49 14.47
CA SER A 134 10.13 -2.75 14.88
C SER A 134 11.21 -2.53 15.92
N LEU A 135 11.46 -3.56 16.71
CA LEU A 135 12.48 -3.55 17.77
C LEU A 135 13.89 -3.76 17.22
N SER A 136 14.01 -4.51 16.14
CA SER A 136 15.25 -4.73 15.40
C SER A 136 15.09 -4.27 13.96
N PRO A 137 16.16 -3.84 13.30
CA PRO A 137 16.12 -3.52 11.88
C PRO A 137 15.58 -4.71 11.07
N ILE A 138 14.74 -4.42 10.10
CA ILE A 138 14.17 -5.40 9.17
C ILE A 138 14.72 -5.10 7.79
N THR A 139 15.21 -6.12 7.11
CA THR A 139 15.59 -6.03 5.71
C THR A 139 14.92 -7.18 4.96
N ASN A 140 14.24 -6.86 3.86
CA ASN A 140 13.77 -7.85 2.90
C ASN A 140 14.48 -7.62 1.57
N LEU A 141 15.07 -8.67 1.02
CA LEU A 141 15.67 -8.67 -0.31
C LEU A 141 14.99 -9.73 -1.15
N SER A 142 14.48 -9.34 -2.30
CA SER A 142 13.83 -10.25 -3.25
C SER A 142 14.46 -10.07 -4.62
N TYR A 143 14.72 -11.20 -5.28
CA TYR A 143 15.16 -11.24 -6.65
C TYR A 143 14.39 -12.30 -7.40
N GLY A 144 13.88 -11.93 -8.57
CA GLY A 144 13.19 -12.82 -9.49
C GLY A 144 13.74 -12.67 -10.90
N THR A 145 13.83 -13.77 -11.62
CA THR A 145 14.28 -13.76 -13.01
C THR A 145 13.51 -14.79 -13.83
N CYS A 146 13.37 -14.57 -15.11
CA CYS A 146 12.79 -15.53 -16.04
C CYS A 146 13.34 -15.33 -17.46
N GLY A 147 13.08 -16.33 -18.31
CA GLY A 147 13.49 -16.29 -19.69
C GLY A 147 15.01 -16.45 -19.87
N ASP A 148 15.49 -15.94 -20.97
CA ASP A 148 16.90 -16.00 -21.38
C ASP A 148 17.51 -14.58 -21.55
N LYS A 149 18.68 -14.48 -22.18
CA LYS A 149 19.32 -13.19 -22.44
C LYS A 149 18.58 -12.33 -23.46
N GLN A 150 17.73 -12.90 -24.30
CA GLN A 150 16.98 -12.19 -25.34
C GLN A 150 15.62 -11.71 -24.82
N ASN A 151 14.92 -12.55 -24.05
CA ASN A 151 13.53 -12.35 -23.65
C ASN A 151 13.36 -12.20 -22.13
N GLY A 152 14.47 -12.24 -21.36
CA GLY A 152 14.43 -12.34 -19.92
C GLY A 152 13.91 -11.11 -19.19
N GLU A 153 13.44 -11.34 -18.00
CA GLU A 153 13.02 -10.32 -17.05
C GLU A 153 13.80 -10.47 -15.76
N ASP A 154 14.21 -9.35 -15.18
CA ASP A 154 14.91 -9.28 -13.90
C ASP A 154 14.18 -8.33 -12.98
N LEU A 155 13.75 -8.80 -11.81
CA LEU A 155 13.10 -8.04 -10.78
C LEU A 155 13.94 -8.05 -9.51
N PHE A 156 14.28 -6.89 -9.00
CA PHE A 156 14.95 -6.72 -7.72
C PHE A 156 14.08 -5.80 -6.82
N ASP A 157 13.88 -6.23 -5.57
CA ASP A 157 13.14 -5.49 -4.56
C ASP A 157 13.92 -5.54 -3.24
N ALA A 158 14.20 -4.36 -2.67
CA ALA A 158 14.96 -4.23 -1.43
C ALA A 158 14.26 -3.27 -0.47
N ARG A 159 13.77 -3.80 0.63
CA ARG A 159 13.08 -3.04 1.67
C ARG A 159 13.88 -3.05 2.96
N PHE A 160 14.00 -1.88 3.57
CA PHE A 160 14.63 -1.68 4.87
C PHE A 160 13.73 -0.88 5.78
N ALA A 161 13.65 -1.27 7.05
CA ALA A 161 12.94 -0.53 8.10
C ALA A 161 13.70 -0.61 9.41
N ALA A 162 13.85 0.51 10.10
CA ALA A 162 14.51 0.58 11.40
C ALA A 162 13.89 1.68 12.27
N ASN A 163 14.01 1.52 13.58
CA ASN A 163 13.64 2.53 14.55
C ASN A 163 14.88 3.17 15.19
N VAL A 164 14.91 4.50 15.25
CA VAL A 164 15.91 5.25 16.01
C VAL A 164 15.63 5.14 17.52
N ASN A 165 14.35 5.18 17.86
CA ASN A 165 13.85 5.03 19.22
C ASN A 165 12.39 4.52 19.18
N LYS A 166 11.74 4.42 20.35
CA LYS A 166 10.36 3.93 20.48
C LYS A 166 9.34 4.71 19.64
N ARG A 167 9.62 5.98 19.31
CA ARG A 167 8.69 6.89 18.64
C ARG A 167 9.04 7.19 17.20
N LEU A 168 10.32 7.11 16.82
CA LEU A 168 10.81 7.49 15.50
C LEU A 168 11.28 6.26 14.73
N GLY A 169 10.57 5.93 13.67
CA GLY A 169 10.92 4.91 12.70
C GLY A 169 11.18 5.53 11.32
N PHE A 170 12.01 4.89 10.53
CA PHE A 170 12.29 5.25 9.15
C PHE A 170 12.61 4.01 8.32
N GLY A 171 12.54 4.16 7.02
CA GLY A 171 12.92 3.09 6.12
C GLY A 171 12.86 3.51 4.66
N PHE A 172 13.24 2.58 3.81
CA PHE A 172 13.17 2.76 2.36
C PHE A 172 12.79 1.45 1.66
N ASP A 173 12.33 1.60 0.43
CA ASP A 173 12.03 0.53 -0.51
C ASP A 173 12.59 0.91 -1.87
N LEU A 174 13.36 0.00 -2.48
CA LEU A 174 13.93 0.15 -3.80
C LEU A 174 13.45 -1.01 -4.67
N LYS A 175 12.72 -0.71 -5.72
CA LYS A 175 12.24 -1.71 -6.67
C LYS A 175 12.78 -1.37 -8.06
N TYR A 176 13.41 -2.34 -8.68
CA TYR A 176 13.93 -2.25 -10.03
C TYR A 176 13.44 -3.45 -10.83
N LEU A 177 12.91 -3.19 -12.02
CA LEU A 177 12.56 -4.22 -12.98
C LEU A 177 13.12 -3.82 -14.33
N TYR A 178 13.64 -4.83 -15.03
CA TYR A 178 13.95 -4.74 -16.44
C TYR A 178 13.43 -5.99 -17.14
N ALA A 179 12.49 -5.80 -18.05
CA ALA A 179 11.94 -6.84 -18.91
C ALA A 179 12.32 -6.54 -20.36
N ARG A 180 12.89 -7.50 -21.07
CA ARG A 180 13.26 -7.34 -22.49
C ARG A 180 12.06 -7.49 -23.42
N GLY A 181 11.04 -8.27 -22.97
CA GLY A 181 9.87 -8.62 -23.74
C GLY A 181 10.07 -9.86 -24.61
N TYR A 182 8.99 -10.56 -24.88
CA TYR A 182 8.98 -11.79 -25.68
C TYR A 182 8.75 -11.50 -27.16
N PHE A 183 8.02 -10.44 -27.46
CA PHE A 183 7.82 -9.93 -28.82
C PHE A 183 8.75 -8.74 -29.08
N GLN A 184 8.94 -8.39 -30.36
CA GLN A 184 9.74 -7.24 -30.74
C GLN A 184 9.19 -5.96 -30.10
N ASN A 185 10.10 -5.03 -29.74
CA ASN A 185 9.78 -3.70 -29.22
C ASN A 185 8.82 -3.70 -28.00
N GLN A 186 9.02 -4.61 -27.04
CA GLN A 186 8.18 -4.81 -25.87
C GLN A 186 8.94 -4.63 -24.55
N SER A 187 10.10 -4.01 -24.58
CA SER A 187 10.91 -3.87 -23.37
C SER A 187 10.30 -2.89 -22.36
N THR A 188 10.42 -3.22 -21.07
CA THR A 188 9.97 -2.36 -19.98
C THR A 188 11.10 -2.18 -18.97
N SER A 189 11.36 -0.94 -18.59
CA SER A 189 12.27 -0.58 -17.51
C SER A 189 11.51 0.19 -16.45
N HIS A 190 11.68 -0.19 -15.21
CA HIS A 190 10.96 0.38 -14.09
C HIS A 190 11.87 0.54 -12.89
N PHE A 191 11.84 1.73 -12.28
CA PHE A 191 12.56 2.03 -11.05
C PHE A 191 11.66 2.79 -10.10
N ASN A 192 11.56 2.32 -8.86
CA ASN A 192 10.84 3.00 -7.79
C ASN A 192 11.75 3.08 -6.56
N ALA A 193 11.90 4.27 -6.01
CA ALA A 193 12.57 4.52 -4.75
C ALA A 193 11.61 5.24 -3.81
N THR A 194 11.28 4.62 -2.70
CA THR A 194 10.40 5.17 -1.67
C THR A 194 11.14 5.28 -0.35
N VAL A 195 11.05 6.43 0.30
CA VAL A 195 11.60 6.68 1.64
C VAL A 195 10.47 7.13 2.55
N TYR A 196 10.46 6.65 3.78
CA TYR A 196 9.47 7.08 4.76
C TYR A 196 10.08 7.36 6.12
N ALA A 197 9.37 8.19 6.89
CA ALA A 197 9.60 8.41 8.30
C ALA A 197 8.27 8.45 9.04
N SER A 198 8.25 7.95 10.27
CA SER A 198 7.10 8.01 11.15
C SER A 198 7.52 8.39 12.56
N TYR A 199 6.83 9.37 13.17
CA TYR A 199 6.99 9.73 14.56
C TYR A 199 5.66 9.52 15.30
N LEU A 200 5.67 8.66 16.31
CA LEU A 200 4.51 8.27 17.11
C LEU A 200 4.69 8.73 18.55
N GLY A 201 4.40 10.00 18.82
CA GLY A 201 4.35 10.55 20.17
C GLY A 201 2.95 10.55 20.76
N ASP A 202 2.82 10.83 22.05
CA ASP A 202 1.53 10.81 22.73
C ASP A 202 0.61 11.95 22.25
N GLN A 203 1.14 13.15 22.12
CA GLN A 203 0.41 14.33 21.66
C GLN A 203 0.64 14.65 20.17
N TYR A 204 1.81 14.32 19.65
CA TYR A 204 2.19 14.64 18.28
C TYR A 204 2.54 13.38 17.50
N GLN A 205 1.97 13.26 16.31
CA GLN A 205 2.24 12.17 15.36
C GLN A 205 2.56 12.76 14.01
N LEU A 206 3.48 12.13 13.28
CA LEU A 206 3.88 12.54 11.94
C LEU A 206 4.14 11.30 11.09
N HIS A 207 3.67 11.34 9.85
CA HIS A 207 4.03 10.38 8.81
C HIS A 207 4.48 11.15 7.58
N ALA A 208 5.62 10.78 7.05
CA ALA A 208 6.18 11.34 5.83
C ALA A 208 6.53 10.21 4.86
N LEU A 209 6.21 10.41 3.59
CA LEU A 209 6.51 9.48 2.50
C LEU A 209 6.98 10.27 1.30
N PHE A 210 8.10 9.89 0.73
CA PHE A 210 8.57 10.41 -0.55
C PHE A 210 8.81 9.24 -1.50
N THR A 211 8.21 9.29 -2.68
CA THR A 211 8.36 8.28 -3.72
C THR A 211 8.84 8.93 -5.01
N ASN A 212 9.87 8.36 -5.60
CA ASN A 212 10.34 8.70 -6.94
C ASN A 212 10.21 7.48 -7.84
N TYR A 213 9.40 7.60 -8.87
CA TYR A 213 9.05 6.55 -9.80
C TYR A 213 9.47 6.94 -11.21
N HIS A 214 10.14 6.03 -11.88
CA HIS A 214 10.51 6.15 -13.28
C HIS A 214 10.16 4.88 -14.04
N GLN A 215 9.46 5.01 -15.15
CA GLN A 215 9.12 3.90 -16.03
C GLN A 215 9.35 4.32 -17.49
N LYS A 216 9.89 3.38 -18.27
CA LYS A 216 9.95 3.47 -19.72
C LYS A 216 9.52 2.12 -20.29
N ALA A 217 8.48 2.13 -21.13
CA ALA A 217 7.97 0.96 -21.84
C ALA A 217 8.08 1.18 -23.33
N ALA A 218 8.66 0.22 -24.05
CA ALA A 218 8.61 0.21 -25.50
C ALA A 218 7.22 -0.19 -25.96
N GLU A 219 6.75 0.45 -27.02
CA GLU A 219 5.42 0.26 -27.58
C GLU A 219 5.53 -0.34 -28.98
N ASN A 220 5.04 -1.56 -29.15
CA ASN A 220 5.05 -2.25 -30.41
C ASN A 220 3.73 -2.15 -31.20
N GLY A 221 2.69 -1.56 -30.61
CA GLY A 221 1.38 -1.40 -31.26
C GLY A 221 0.60 -2.71 -31.48
N GLY A 222 1.10 -3.83 -30.94
CA GLY A 222 0.60 -5.18 -31.21
C GLY A 222 1.33 -5.86 -32.39
N ILE A 223 1.04 -7.14 -32.61
CA ILE A 223 1.57 -7.90 -33.79
C ILE A 223 0.89 -7.45 -35.07
N ALA A 224 1.64 -7.52 -36.18
CA ALA A 224 1.18 -7.04 -37.48
C ALA A 224 -0.02 -7.83 -38.02
N ASN A 225 -0.10 -9.13 -37.74
CA ASN A 225 -1.20 -9.98 -38.13
C ASN A 225 -1.44 -11.07 -37.08
N ASP A 226 -2.68 -11.19 -36.59
CA ASP A 226 -3.08 -12.18 -35.59
C ASP A 226 -2.96 -13.62 -36.08
N GLU A 227 -2.94 -13.83 -37.42
CA GLU A 227 -2.80 -15.15 -38.04
C GLU A 227 -1.46 -15.82 -37.68
N TYR A 228 -0.42 -15.08 -37.37
CA TYR A 228 0.85 -15.64 -36.88
C TYR A 228 0.67 -16.48 -35.60
N ILE A 229 -0.30 -16.11 -34.77
CA ILE A 229 -0.62 -16.80 -33.51
C ILE A 229 -1.80 -17.76 -33.67
N VAL A 230 -2.85 -17.33 -34.40
CA VAL A 230 -4.08 -18.09 -34.52
C VAL A 230 -3.91 -19.29 -35.45
N HIS A 231 -3.24 -19.09 -36.57
CA HIS A 231 -3.02 -20.09 -37.63
C HIS A 231 -1.54 -20.16 -38.05
N PRO A 232 -0.62 -20.51 -37.18
CA PRO A 232 0.81 -20.56 -37.51
C PRO A 232 1.12 -21.58 -38.60
N GLU A 233 0.25 -22.54 -38.85
CA GLU A 233 0.36 -23.52 -39.94
C GLU A 233 0.20 -22.92 -41.35
N ILE A 234 -0.32 -21.72 -41.48
CA ILE A 234 -0.45 -21.02 -42.80
C ILE A 234 0.93 -20.53 -43.24
N ASN A 235 1.83 -20.28 -42.32
CA ASN A 235 3.16 -19.81 -42.60
C ASN A 235 4.07 -20.96 -43.04
N SER A 236 4.95 -20.70 -44.00
CA SER A 236 5.88 -21.69 -44.54
C SER A 236 6.87 -22.23 -43.47
N GLN A 237 7.05 -21.53 -42.38
CA GLN A 237 7.80 -21.92 -41.21
C GLN A 237 7.17 -21.33 -39.94
N ALA A 238 7.36 -22.00 -38.79
CA ALA A 238 6.95 -21.44 -37.51
C ALA A 238 7.89 -20.29 -37.13
N TYR A 239 7.31 -19.14 -36.78
CA TYR A 239 8.06 -18.00 -36.22
C TYR A 239 8.22 -18.16 -34.72
N ALA A 240 9.40 -17.84 -34.20
CA ALA A 240 9.56 -17.62 -32.77
C ALA A 240 8.88 -16.29 -32.37
N ASP A 241 8.45 -16.15 -31.11
CA ASP A 241 7.71 -14.97 -30.63
C ASP A 241 8.42 -13.65 -30.99
N ASN A 242 9.75 -13.62 -30.88
CA ASN A 242 10.58 -12.46 -31.21
C ASN A 242 10.84 -12.24 -32.71
N GLU A 243 10.37 -13.13 -33.58
CA GLU A 243 10.47 -13.01 -35.03
C GLU A 243 9.15 -12.51 -35.66
N ILE A 244 8.05 -12.56 -34.89
CA ILE A 244 6.74 -12.09 -35.35
C ILE A 244 6.80 -10.58 -35.58
N PRO A 245 6.43 -10.10 -36.78
CA PRO A 245 6.39 -8.68 -37.07
C PRO A 245 5.42 -7.92 -36.17
N VAL A 246 5.79 -6.73 -35.75
CA VAL A 246 4.99 -5.82 -34.94
C VAL A 246 4.68 -4.53 -35.69
N ILE A 247 3.68 -3.79 -35.24
CA ILE A 247 3.18 -2.61 -35.97
C ILE A 247 4.08 -1.41 -35.79
N LEU A 248 4.54 -1.15 -34.54
CA LEU A 248 5.35 0.02 -34.20
C LEU A 248 6.79 -0.38 -33.91
N ASP A 249 7.72 0.40 -34.42
CA ASP A 249 9.15 0.34 -34.11
C ASP A 249 9.63 1.67 -33.54
N ARG A 250 10.54 1.63 -32.57
CA ARG A 250 11.16 2.79 -31.93
C ARG A 250 10.17 3.78 -31.34
N ASN A 251 9.12 3.25 -30.68
CA ASN A 251 8.12 3.99 -29.93
C ASN A 251 8.22 3.65 -28.44
N TRP A 252 8.02 4.63 -27.57
CA TRP A 252 8.08 4.46 -26.11
C TRP A 252 7.06 5.32 -25.36
N ASN A 253 6.52 4.76 -24.30
CA ASN A 253 5.87 5.49 -23.22
C ASN A 253 6.84 5.64 -22.05
N ARG A 254 6.90 6.82 -21.47
CA ARG A 254 7.69 7.12 -20.30
C ARG A 254 6.85 7.86 -19.27
N ASN A 255 6.87 7.37 -18.03
CA ASN A 255 6.23 7.99 -16.88
C ASN A 255 7.26 8.31 -15.81
N ASP A 256 7.28 9.56 -15.34
CA ASP A 256 8.08 10.02 -14.20
C ASP A 256 7.14 10.61 -13.15
N HIS A 257 7.19 10.10 -11.92
CA HIS A 257 6.38 10.58 -10.83
C HIS A 257 7.22 10.85 -9.61
N GLN A 258 7.03 12.02 -9.02
CA GLN A 258 7.58 12.39 -7.73
C GLN A 258 6.41 12.71 -6.81
N HIS A 259 6.32 12.02 -5.69
CA HIS A 259 5.22 12.16 -4.75
C HIS A 259 5.76 12.38 -3.35
N LEU A 260 5.43 13.52 -2.75
CA LEU A 260 5.70 13.85 -1.36
C LEU A 260 4.37 13.89 -0.60
N PHE A 261 4.27 13.08 0.42
CA PHE A 261 3.15 13.05 1.35
C PHE A 261 3.65 13.34 2.76
N LEU A 262 2.99 14.25 3.45
CA LEU A 262 3.27 14.59 4.83
C LEU A 262 1.95 14.77 5.56
N THR A 263 1.71 13.97 6.59
CA THR A 263 0.58 14.18 7.49
C THR A 263 1.06 14.29 8.92
N HIS A 264 0.55 15.26 9.63
CA HIS A 264 0.86 15.42 11.04
C HIS A 264 -0.38 15.79 11.85
N ARG A 265 -0.36 15.36 13.09
CA ARG A 265 -1.48 15.50 14.02
C ARG A 265 -0.97 15.98 15.36
N TYR A 266 -1.62 16.99 15.92
CA TYR A 266 -1.43 17.42 17.30
C TYR A 266 -2.70 17.17 18.11
N ALA A 267 -2.61 16.33 19.13
CA ALA A 267 -3.74 15.93 19.95
C ALA A 267 -3.76 16.70 21.29
N LEU A 268 -4.92 17.24 21.61
CA LEU A 268 -5.24 17.80 22.93
C LEU A 268 -6.01 16.75 23.72
N GLY A 269 -5.66 16.58 24.99
CA GLY A 269 -6.27 15.58 25.84
C GLY A 269 -5.81 15.69 27.28
N PHE A 270 -6.04 14.64 28.03
CA PHE A 270 -5.67 14.55 29.45
C PHE A 270 -4.97 13.21 29.75
N TYR A 271 -4.21 13.17 30.83
CA TYR A 271 -3.61 11.94 31.31
C TYR A 271 -4.54 11.25 32.30
N ARG A 272 -4.85 9.98 32.07
CA ARG A 272 -5.64 9.13 32.93
C ARG A 272 -4.73 8.09 33.60
N LYS A 273 -4.88 7.88 34.91
CA LYS A 273 -4.24 6.75 35.59
C LYS A 273 -4.94 5.44 35.21
N VAL A 274 -4.19 4.52 34.61
CA VAL A 274 -4.66 3.18 34.22
C VAL A 274 -3.81 2.15 34.90
N LYS A 275 -4.43 1.10 35.44
CA LYS A 275 -3.68 0.00 36.09
C LYS A 275 -2.86 -0.74 35.03
N MET A 276 -1.57 -0.94 35.31
CA MET A 276 -0.70 -1.72 34.45
C MET A 276 -1.13 -3.18 34.38
N THR A 277 -0.91 -3.80 33.25
CA THR A 277 -1.03 -5.25 33.14
C THR A 277 0.10 -5.94 33.92
N ASP A 278 -0.08 -7.21 34.26
CA ASP A 278 0.96 -7.97 35.01
C ASP A 278 2.27 -8.06 34.20
N GLU A 279 2.19 -8.09 32.87
CA GLU A 279 3.34 -8.09 31.97
C GLU A 279 4.07 -6.74 31.98
N GLU A 280 3.35 -5.61 31.93
CA GLU A 280 3.92 -4.27 32.03
C GLU A 280 4.59 -4.03 33.39
N LEU A 281 3.97 -4.54 34.45
CA LEU A 281 4.52 -4.46 35.82
C LEU A 281 5.83 -5.25 35.92
N ALA A 282 5.87 -6.45 35.36
CA ALA A 282 7.08 -7.27 35.32
C ALA A 282 8.19 -6.61 34.51
N ALA A 283 7.86 -6.03 33.36
CA ALA A 283 8.81 -5.30 32.51
C ALA A 283 9.40 -4.07 33.22
N ARG A 284 8.57 -3.31 33.93
CA ARG A 284 9.01 -2.14 34.71
C ARG A 284 9.95 -2.54 35.85
N LYS A 285 9.58 -3.54 36.65
CA LYS A 285 10.44 -4.08 37.73
C LYS A 285 11.78 -4.58 37.19
N PHE A 286 11.78 -5.23 36.05
CA PHE A 286 12.99 -5.69 35.39
C PHE A 286 13.86 -4.49 34.92
N ALA A 287 13.30 -3.47 34.32
CA ALA A 287 14.02 -2.27 33.89
C ALA A 287 14.63 -1.51 35.08
N GLU A 288 13.92 -1.42 36.22
CA GLU A 288 14.42 -0.83 37.47
C GLU A 288 15.57 -1.65 38.06
N ALA A 289 15.43 -2.97 38.08
CA ALA A 289 16.50 -3.86 38.55
C ALA A 289 17.75 -3.79 37.66
N SER A 290 17.56 -3.70 36.35
CA SER A 290 18.67 -3.55 35.38
C SER A 290 19.40 -2.21 35.53
N LYS A 291 18.66 -1.13 35.76
CA LYS A 291 19.26 0.20 36.04
C LYS A 291 20.07 0.19 37.33
N LYS A 292 19.58 -0.42 38.43
CA LYS A 292 20.33 -0.58 39.68
C LYS A 292 21.60 -1.40 39.45
N ALA A 293 21.53 -2.53 38.76
CA ALA A 293 22.68 -3.36 38.49
C ALA A 293 23.76 -2.68 37.63
N ASN A 294 23.37 -1.76 36.73
CA ASN A 294 24.31 -0.98 35.95
C ASN A 294 24.92 0.17 36.76
N ALA A 295 24.15 0.84 37.59
CA ALA A 295 24.64 1.86 38.49
C ALA A 295 25.63 1.30 39.53
N ASP A 296 25.42 0.09 40.02
CA ASP A 296 26.35 -0.61 40.92
C ASP A 296 27.66 -0.98 40.24
N LYS A 297 27.62 -1.35 38.93
CA LYS A 297 28.82 -1.62 38.14
C LYS A 297 29.67 -0.38 37.86
N ASP A 298 29.05 0.77 37.64
CA ASP A 298 29.74 2.03 37.43
C ASP A 298 30.41 2.50 38.74
N ASN A 299 29.79 2.28 39.88
CA ASN A 299 30.38 2.56 41.22
C ASN A 299 31.55 1.62 41.57
N ASP A 300 31.51 0.36 41.18
CA ASP A 300 32.62 -0.58 41.38
C ASP A 300 33.82 -0.30 40.44
N GLY A 301 33.53 0.23 39.23
CA GLY A 301 34.57 0.70 38.30
C GLY A 301 35.35 1.91 38.81
N GLU A 302 34.72 2.83 39.55
CA GLU A 302 35.35 3.97 40.17
C GLU A 302 36.17 3.60 41.43
N LYS A 303 35.75 2.58 42.19
CA LYS A 303 36.49 2.08 43.35
C LYS A 303 37.81 1.38 43.01
N ASN A 304 37.89 0.75 41.81
CA ASN A 304 39.13 0.10 41.40
C ASN A 304 40.19 1.06 40.80
N SER A 305 39.83 2.28 40.42
CA SER A 305 40.77 3.27 39.90
C SER A 305 41.42 4.14 41.01
N LYS A 306 40.98 4.05 42.27
CA LYS A 306 41.47 4.86 43.41
C LYS A 306 42.35 4.13 44.40
N LYS A 307 42.90 2.95 44.08
CA LYS A 307 43.93 2.30 44.90
C LYS A 307 45.30 2.89 44.64
N GLY A 308 45.54 4.12 45.07
CA GLY A 308 46.85 4.76 44.91
C GLY A 308 46.99 6.16 45.54
N ARG A 309 46.36 6.45 46.72
CA ARG A 309 46.83 7.57 47.55
C ARG A 309 46.38 7.40 49.01
N LYS A 310 47.37 7.38 49.86
CA LYS A 310 47.24 7.33 51.37
C LYS A 310 46.55 8.55 51.93
N GLY A 311 45.60 8.32 52.85
CA GLY A 311 45.50 9.02 54.11
C GLY A 311 44.68 10.29 54.15
N LYS A 312 43.37 10.13 54.54
CA LYS A 312 42.80 11.00 55.61
C LYS A 312 41.60 10.22 56.20
N LYS A 313 41.59 10.18 57.55
CA LYS A 313 40.46 9.67 58.33
C LYS A 313 39.26 10.58 58.07
N GLU A 314 38.16 10.04 57.54
CA GLU A 314 36.83 10.63 57.61
C GLU A 314 36.02 9.89 58.66
N GLU A 315 35.32 10.64 59.48
CA GLU A 315 34.39 10.20 60.52
C GLU A 315 33.21 9.42 59.83
N PRO A 316 32.57 8.47 60.52
CA PRO A 316 31.50 7.67 59.93
C PRO A 316 30.27 8.54 59.72
N GLU A 317 29.83 8.65 58.41
CA GLU A 317 28.51 9.18 58.04
C GLU A 317 27.41 8.27 58.59
N GLU A 318 26.44 8.87 59.29
CA GLU A 318 25.23 8.18 59.73
C GLU A 318 24.45 7.60 58.54
N PRO A 319 23.81 6.44 58.68
CA PRO A 319 23.09 5.81 57.60
C PRO A 319 21.88 6.65 57.20
N VAL A 320 21.87 7.13 55.97
CA VAL A 320 20.71 7.77 55.34
C VAL A 320 19.64 6.71 55.14
N PHE A 321 18.54 6.80 55.85
CA PHE A 321 17.37 5.92 55.68
C PHE A 321 16.70 6.19 54.33
N ALA A 322 16.80 5.27 53.41
CA ALA A 322 16.07 5.32 52.17
C ALA A 322 14.55 5.29 52.43
N GLY A 323 13.86 6.40 52.08
CA GLY A 323 12.41 6.53 52.22
C GLY A 323 11.94 7.72 53.08
N ARG A 324 12.88 8.52 53.60
CA ARG A 324 12.54 9.74 54.33
C ARG A 324 12.53 10.93 53.35
N PRO A 325 11.47 11.73 53.29
CA PRO A 325 11.52 13.02 52.61
C PRO A 325 12.60 13.89 53.26
N ASP A 326 13.46 14.53 52.47
CA ASP A 326 14.61 15.32 52.93
C ASP A 326 14.23 16.50 53.86
N ASP A 327 12.92 16.81 53.96
CA ASP A 327 12.34 17.93 54.70
C ASP A 327 11.50 17.50 55.93
N ALA A 328 11.46 16.22 56.32
CA ALA A 328 10.71 15.75 57.47
C ALA A 328 11.50 15.96 58.78
N ALA A 329 11.01 16.81 59.66
CA ALA A 329 11.55 17.03 60.98
C ALA A 329 10.66 16.43 62.09
N ILE A 330 11.25 15.70 63.05
CA ILE A 330 10.53 15.17 64.22
C ILE A 330 10.50 16.23 65.31
N MET A 331 9.33 16.74 65.65
CA MET A 331 9.16 17.62 66.82
C MET A 331 9.34 16.81 68.10
N GLY A 332 10.39 17.07 68.90
CA GLY A 332 10.63 16.40 70.14
C GLY A 332 12.13 16.22 70.55
N ASN A 333 13.06 16.43 69.64
CA ASN A 333 14.51 16.31 69.89
C ASN A 333 15.29 17.58 69.57
N ALA A 334 14.68 18.77 69.65
CA ALA A 334 15.42 20.00 69.46
C ALA A 334 15.84 20.53 70.83
N PRO A 335 17.16 20.83 71.08
CA PRO A 335 17.58 21.59 72.25
C PRO A 335 17.03 23.01 72.10
N ALA A 336 16.50 23.52 73.26
CA ALA A 336 15.90 24.82 73.35
C ALA A 336 16.97 25.91 73.22
N THR A 337 17.38 26.31 72.02
CA THR A 337 18.00 27.63 71.77
C THR A 337 18.06 27.82 70.24
N ALA A 338 17.08 28.50 69.68
CA ALA A 338 17.27 29.25 68.41
C ALA A 338 16.25 30.40 68.40
N LYS A 339 16.79 31.59 68.27
CA LYS A 339 16.06 32.85 68.13
C LYS A 339 15.17 32.85 66.87
N SER A 340 13.97 33.36 67.07
CA SER A 340 13.02 33.67 66.08
C SER A 340 13.54 34.66 65.04
N ASP A 341 13.58 34.27 63.75
CA ASP A 341 13.44 35.19 62.63
C ASP A 341 12.24 34.75 61.77
N SER A 342 11.26 35.61 61.74
CA SER A 342 10.04 35.48 61.06
C SER A 342 10.24 35.71 59.57
N THR A 343 10.19 34.67 58.75
CA THR A 343 9.79 34.79 57.33
C THR A 343 9.20 33.48 56.87
N ALA A 344 7.95 33.59 56.37
CA ALA A 344 7.17 32.64 55.55
C ALA A 344 7.19 31.18 56.02
N ALA A 345 6.08 30.73 56.57
CA ALA A 345 5.82 29.30 56.84
C ALA A 345 5.92 28.48 55.54
N ASP A 346 6.94 27.65 55.46
CA ASP A 346 7.07 26.65 54.40
C ASP A 346 5.99 25.59 54.64
N THR A 347 4.91 25.67 53.87
CA THR A 347 3.73 24.79 53.98
C THR A 347 4.00 23.36 53.47
N THR A 348 5.24 23.04 53.04
CA THR A 348 5.60 21.71 52.55
C THR A 348 6.13 20.79 53.65
N ARG A 349 6.44 21.29 54.87
CA ARG A 349 6.94 20.48 55.98
C ARG A 349 5.83 19.99 56.89
N ILE A 350 5.70 18.68 57.00
CA ILE A 350 4.76 18.04 57.94
C ILE A 350 5.43 17.91 59.29
N ALA A 351 4.94 18.66 60.29
CA ALA A 351 5.37 18.51 61.70
C ALA A 351 4.64 17.33 62.33
N VAL A 352 5.36 16.35 62.86
CA VAL A 352 4.79 15.14 63.52
C VAL A 352 5.14 15.12 64.99
N GLU A 353 4.17 14.80 65.83
CA GLU A 353 4.26 14.86 67.31
C GLU A 353 5.07 13.69 67.93
N SER A 354 5.26 12.57 67.19
CA SER A 354 6.03 11.44 67.66
C SER A 354 6.66 10.59 66.58
N LYS A 355 7.70 9.84 66.87
CA LYS A 355 8.36 8.90 65.97
C LYS A 355 7.38 7.85 65.40
N ALA A 356 6.47 7.37 66.25
CA ALA A 356 5.47 6.39 65.82
C ALA A 356 4.49 6.91 64.76
N VAL A 357 4.14 8.22 64.83
CA VAL A 357 3.32 8.89 63.81
C VAL A 357 4.13 9.12 62.57
N ALA A 358 5.41 9.50 62.67
CA ALA A 358 6.30 9.64 61.51
C ALA A 358 6.48 8.29 60.77
N ASP A 359 6.74 7.20 61.48
CA ASP A 359 6.88 5.85 60.92
C ASP A 359 5.59 5.37 60.29
N SER A 360 4.43 5.70 60.88
CA SER A 360 3.12 5.39 60.28
C SER A 360 2.87 6.18 58.98
N LEU A 361 3.24 7.44 58.94
CA LEU A 361 3.12 8.26 57.70
C LEU A 361 4.06 7.79 56.60
N ILE A 362 5.30 7.44 56.96
CA ILE A 362 6.27 6.86 55.99
C ILE A 362 5.76 5.53 55.48
N ALA A 363 5.21 4.66 56.31
CA ALA A 363 4.63 3.39 55.91
C ALA A 363 3.39 3.57 55.04
N ALA A 364 2.55 4.57 55.33
CA ALA A 364 1.39 4.90 54.51
C ALA A 364 1.81 5.44 53.14
N GLN A 365 2.83 6.29 53.09
CA GLN A 365 3.39 6.82 51.85
C GLN A 365 4.04 5.72 51.02
N ALA A 366 4.82 4.85 51.61
CA ALA A 366 5.41 3.70 50.91
C ALA A 366 4.35 2.74 50.33
N ARG A 367 3.22 2.59 51.04
CA ARG A 367 2.07 1.84 50.49
C ARG A 367 1.43 2.56 49.30
N GLN A 368 1.26 3.88 49.43
CA GLN A 368 0.70 4.70 48.35
C GLN A 368 1.62 4.69 47.13
N ASP A 369 2.92 4.84 47.30
CA ASP A 369 3.92 4.79 46.23
C ASP A 369 3.95 3.40 45.59
N SER A 370 3.82 2.33 46.39
CA SER A 370 3.68 0.95 45.87
C SER A 370 2.41 0.75 45.03
N ILE A 371 1.29 1.37 45.45
CA ILE A 371 0.04 1.36 44.66
C ILE A 371 0.19 2.19 43.40
N ASP A 372 0.71 3.40 43.50
CA ASP A 372 0.92 4.30 42.36
C ASP A 372 1.93 3.72 41.37
N ALA A 373 2.91 2.92 41.82
CA ALA A 373 3.82 2.16 40.98
C ALA A 373 3.12 1.09 40.12
N THR A 374 1.86 0.70 40.43
CA THR A 374 1.07 -0.23 39.64
C THR A 374 0.25 0.48 38.54
N PHE A 375 0.23 1.80 38.52
CA PHE A 375 -0.48 2.60 37.52
C PHE A 375 0.47 3.23 36.54
N LYS A 376 0.02 3.34 35.29
CA LYS A 376 0.64 4.15 34.26
C LYS A 376 -0.24 5.37 33.96
N HIS A 377 0.39 6.46 33.55
CA HIS A 377 -0.31 7.59 32.99
C HIS A 377 -0.46 7.39 31.48
N GLU A 378 -1.69 7.18 31.02
CA GLU A 378 -2.02 7.03 29.60
C GLU A 378 -2.62 8.33 29.09
N PHE A 379 -2.09 8.86 28.00
CA PHE A 379 -2.65 10.04 27.36
C PHE A 379 -3.94 9.67 26.63
N VAL A 380 -5.04 10.33 26.96
CA VAL A 380 -6.33 10.16 26.33
C VAL A 380 -6.61 11.39 25.47
N PRO A 381 -6.48 11.28 24.15
CA PRO A 381 -6.75 12.39 23.25
C PRO A 381 -8.26 12.64 23.17
N VAL A 382 -8.66 13.91 23.16
CA VAL A 382 -10.06 14.36 23.03
C VAL A 382 -10.27 15.01 21.68
N THR A 383 -9.41 15.94 21.33
CA THR A 383 -9.47 16.70 20.09
C THR A 383 -8.12 16.68 19.42
N SER A 384 -8.08 16.66 18.10
CA SER A 384 -6.83 16.80 17.37
C SER A 384 -6.96 17.74 16.18
N PHE A 385 -5.88 18.48 15.94
CA PHE A 385 -5.64 19.26 14.75
C PHE A 385 -4.82 18.42 13.79
N ILE A 386 -5.28 18.28 12.58
CA ILE A 386 -4.65 17.47 11.55
C ILE A 386 -4.33 18.37 10.38
N HIS A 387 -3.11 18.28 9.86
CA HIS A 387 -2.75 18.89 8.60
C HIS A 387 -2.08 17.83 7.73
N THR A 388 -2.55 17.72 6.50
CA THR A 388 -2.00 16.84 5.48
C THR A 388 -1.60 17.67 4.27
N PHE A 389 -0.34 17.54 3.89
CA PHE A 389 0.25 18.13 2.70
C PHE A 389 0.60 17.04 1.71
N GLU A 390 0.23 17.23 0.47
CA GLU A 390 0.54 16.33 -0.62
C GLU A 390 1.00 17.12 -1.83
N LEU A 391 2.12 16.68 -2.42
CA LEU A 391 2.65 17.22 -3.66
C LEU A 391 2.95 16.06 -4.60
N ALA A 392 2.30 16.03 -5.76
CA ALA A 392 2.53 15.05 -6.80
C ALA A 392 2.94 15.78 -8.09
N ASN A 393 4.15 15.52 -8.56
CA ASN A 393 4.66 15.97 -9.84
C ASN A 393 4.73 14.77 -10.78
N ARG A 394 3.90 14.76 -11.82
CA ARG A 394 3.75 13.64 -12.75
C ARG A 394 4.05 14.12 -14.15
N ARG A 395 4.78 13.32 -14.91
CA ARG A 395 5.09 13.57 -16.31
C ARG A 395 4.91 12.31 -17.11
N HIS A 396 4.20 12.43 -18.20
CA HIS A 396 4.11 11.42 -19.24
C HIS A 396 4.75 11.94 -20.53
N ILE A 397 5.47 11.08 -21.25
CA ILE A 397 6.04 11.37 -22.56
C ILE A 397 5.71 10.18 -23.47
N TYR A 398 5.02 10.44 -24.57
CA TYR A 398 4.95 9.53 -25.69
C TYR A 398 5.95 9.97 -26.75
N GLN A 399 6.88 9.08 -27.06
CA GLN A 399 7.97 9.34 -28.00
C GLN A 399 7.99 8.31 -29.11
N ALA A 400 8.00 8.76 -30.36
CA ALA A 400 8.16 7.93 -31.53
C ALA A 400 9.19 8.56 -32.47
N TYR A 401 10.14 7.76 -32.96
CA TYR A 401 11.07 8.18 -34.00
C TYR A 401 10.58 7.78 -35.40
N GLU A 402 9.84 6.69 -35.46
CA GLU A 402 9.30 6.16 -36.72
C GLU A 402 7.84 5.75 -36.48
N THR A 403 6.98 6.12 -37.41
CA THR A 403 5.57 5.76 -37.41
C THR A 403 5.18 5.28 -38.80
N PRO A 404 4.47 4.15 -38.93
CA PRO A 404 4.00 3.69 -40.24
C PRO A 404 3.13 4.73 -40.90
N ALA A 405 3.20 4.81 -42.23
CA ALA A 405 2.39 5.75 -42.99
C ALA A 405 0.89 5.51 -42.75
N ASN A 406 0.14 6.58 -42.55
CA ASN A 406 -1.29 6.56 -42.26
C ASN A 406 -1.67 5.80 -40.97
N TYR A 407 -0.74 5.57 -40.06
CA TYR A 407 -1.03 4.92 -38.78
C TYR A 407 -2.04 5.72 -37.96
N TYR A 408 -1.85 7.05 -37.87
CA TYR A 408 -2.82 7.97 -37.24
C TYR A 408 -3.77 8.54 -38.29
N ALA A 409 -5.03 8.78 -37.91
CA ALA A 409 -6.03 9.40 -38.78
C ALA A 409 -5.74 10.90 -38.98
N ASP A 410 -5.32 11.59 -37.93
CA ASP A 410 -5.20 13.04 -37.87
C ASP A 410 -3.78 13.48 -37.46
N THR A 411 -3.42 14.70 -37.88
CA THR A 411 -2.20 15.42 -37.45
C THR A 411 -2.57 16.87 -37.19
N PHE A 412 -2.36 17.33 -35.95
CA PHE A 412 -2.80 18.65 -35.49
C PHE A 412 -1.69 19.70 -35.53
N PHE A 413 -0.43 19.29 -35.57
CA PHE A 413 0.72 20.16 -35.77
C PHE A 413 1.89 19.40 -36.39
N ASP A 414 2.79 20.12 -37.08
CA ASP A 414 3.88 19.52 -37.85
C ASP A 414 5.12 19.25 -37.02
N SER A 415 5.49 20.18 -36.13
CA SER A 415 6.74 20.09 -35.37
C SER A 415 6.64 20.63 -33.95
N TYR A 416 7.61 20.24 -33.10
CA TYR A 416 7.76 20.72 -31.71
C TYR A 416 8.77 21.88 -31.59
N GLY A 417 9.04 22.57 -32.72
CA GLY A 417 10.07 23.61 -32.77
C GLY A 417 11.48 23.06 -33.06
N ASP A 418 12.49 23.85 -32.80
CA ASP A 418 13.88 23.50 -33.12
C ASP A 418 14.34 22.25 -32.38
N GLY A 419 14.87 21.27 -33.12
CA GLY A 419 15.53 20.09 -32.57
C GLY A 419 14.81 18.75 -32.77
N TYR A 420 13.58 18.73 -33.27
CA TYR A 420 12.85 17.50 -33.57
C TYR A 420 12.64 17.32 -35.08
N ALA A 421 12.82 16.11 -35.59
CA ALA A 421 12.47 15.80 -36.98
C ALA A 421 10.94 15.89 -37.15
N ASN A 422 10.48 16.33 -38.31
CA ASN A 422 9.05 16.56 -38.58
C ASN A 422 8.22 15.27 -38.40
N ASP A 423 8.81 14.10 -38.69
CA ASP A 423 8.13 12.82 -38.56
C ASP A 423 8.13 12.24 -37.14
N SER A 424 8.90 12.83 -36.23
CA SER A 424 8.98 12.34 -34.84
C SER A 424 7.81 12.84 -33.98
N ILE A 425 7.46 12.04 -32.98
CA ILE A 425 6.50 12.40 -31.94
C ILE A 425 7.25 12.56 -30.61
N TYR A 426 6.91 13.62 -29.86
CA TYR A 426 7.45 13.87 -28.52
C TYR A 426 6.42 14.59 -27.65
N ASP A 427 5.26 13.96 -27.50
CA ASP A 427 4.15 14.51 -26.71
C ASP A 427 4.47 14.42 -25.22
N THR A 428 4.58 15.57 -24.57
CA THR A 428 4.84 15.68 -23.14
C THR A 428 3.62 16.22 -22.42
N THR A 429 3.11 15.47 -21.46
CA THR A 429 2.03 15.91 -20.56
C THR A 429 2.54 15.92 -19.12
N ARG A 430 2.36 17.04 -18.41
CA ARG A 430 2.75 17.16 -17.00
C ARG A 430 1.56 17.55 -16.14
N LEU A 431 1.57 17.09 -14.91
CA LEU A 431 0.65 17.48 -13.86
C LEU A 431 1.42 17.75 -12.56
N LEU A 432 1.32 18.97 -12.07
CA LEU A 432 1.69 19.31 -10.70
C LEU A 432 0.40 19.43 -9.89
N ASP A 433 0.21 18.55 -8.92
CA ASP A 433 -0.90 18.55 -7.97
C ASP A 433 -0.38 18.86 -6.57
N VAL A 434 -0.86 19.93 -5.97
CA VAL A 434 -0.53 20.35 -4.60
C VAL A 434 -1.82 20.43 -3.80
N ARG A 435 -1.91 19.62 -2.76
CA ARG A 435 -3.09 19.53 -1.90
C ARG A 435 -2.73 19.82 -0.44
N ASN A 436 -3.52 20.68 0.20
CA ASN A 436 -3.44 20.98 1.63
C ASN A 436 -4.80 20.69 2.27
N THR A 437 -4.82 19.84 3.27
CA THR A 437 -6.03 19.51 4.03
C THR A 437 -5.83 19.83 5.50
N PHE A 438 -6.68 20.68 6.05
CA PHE A 438 -6.72 21.00 7.48
C PHE A 438 -8.01 20.40 8.07
N ALA A 439 -7.88 19.64 9.15
CA ALA A 439 -9.02 19.04 9.82
C ALA A 439 -8.97 19.25 11.33
N LEU A 440 -10.15 19.40 11.89
CA LEU A 440 -10.41 19.34 13.31
C LEU A 440 -11.16 18.06 13.63
N ALA A 441 -10.63 17.26 14.53
CA ALA A 441 -11.21 15.99 14.92
C ALA A 441 -11.60 15.99 16.40
N LEU A 442 -12.84 15.62 16.69
CA LEU A 442 -13.28 15.15 17.99
C LEU A 442 -13.15 13.63 17.98
N LEU A 443 -12.33 13.09 18.86
CA LEU A 443 -12.00 11.67 18.89
C LEU A 443 -13.04 10.88 19.69
N GLU A 444 -13.21 9.61 19.32
CA GLU A 444 -14.09 8.70 20.07
C GLU A 444 -13.43 8.14 21.31
N GLY A 445 -14.22 7.70 22.30
CA GLY A 445 -13.73 6.87 23.42
C GLY A 445 -13.12 7.61 24.59
N PHE A 446 -12.97 8.95 24.55
CA PHE A 446 -12.52 9.69 25.73
C PHE A 446 -13.62 9.76 26.81
N ASN A 447 -14.87 9.60 26.44
CA ASN A 447 -16.01 9.57 27.34
C ASN A 447 -17.04 8.52 26.84
N LYS A 448 -17.69 7.81 27.77
CA LYS A 448 -18.74 6.80 27.47
C LYS A 448 -19.95 7.37 26.74
N TYR A 449 -20.16 8.67 26.79
CA TYR A 449 -21.28 9.35 26.11
C TYR A 449 -20.96 9.82 24.69
N VAL A 450 -19.69 9.69 24.23
CA VAL A 450 -19.24 10.02 22.88
C VAL A 450 -18.76 8.75 22.20
N PRO A 451 -19.70 7.94 21.67
CA PRO A 451 -19.36 6.64 21.08
C PRO A 451 -18.79 6.73 19.67
N ALA A 452 -18.78 7.92 19.06
CA ALA A 452 -18.32 8.13 17.71
C ALA A 452 -17.45 9.39 17.62
N GLY A 453 -16.42 9.35 16.79
CA GLY A 453 -15.58 10.49 16.46
C GLY A 453 -16.14 11.28 15.29
N LEU A 454 -15.97 12.60 15.31
CA LEU A 454 -16.36 13.52 14.25
C LEU A 454 -15.14 14.30 13.76
N LYS A 455 -14.94 14.36 12.45
CA LYS A 455 -13.94 15.21 11.81
C LYS A 455 -14.62 16.19 10.87
N VAL A 456 -14.15 17.42 10.84
CA VAL A 456 -14.53 18.43 9.85
C VAL A 456 -13.24 18.94 9.21
N PHE A 457 -13.23 19.13 7.91
CA PHE A 457 -12.04 19.53 7.18
C PHE A 457 -12.32 20.56 6.09
N LEU A 458 -11.27 21.27 5.74
CA LEU A 458 -11.16 22.14 4.58
C LEU A 458 -9.95 21.68 3.77
N SER A 459 -10.10 21.49 2.46
CA SER A 459 -9.02 21.12 1.57
C SER A 459 -8.90 22.13 0.44
N HIS A 460 -7.67 22.55 0.17
CA HIS A 460 -7.30 23.36 -0.98
C HIS A 460 -6.43 22.53 -1.92
N GLN A 461 -6.74 22.53 -3.20
CA GLN A 461 -6.00 21.80 -4.24
C GLN A 461 -5.67 22.74 -5.41
N LEU A 462 -4.39 22.75 -5.78
CA LEU A 462 -3.88 23.40 -6.99
C LEU A 462 -3.43 22.30 -7.95
N ARG A 463 -4.01 22.27 -9.14
CA ARG A 463 -3.58 21.42 -10.25
C ARG A 463 -3.07 22.31 -11.39
N ARG A 464 -1.86 22.04 -11.86
CA ARG A 464 -1.28 22.71 -13.02
C ARG A 464 -0.91 21.66 -14.06
N TYR A 465 -1.49 21.80 -15.24
CA TYR A 465 -1.25 20.94 -16.38
C TYR A 465 -0.38 21.66 -17.41
N GLU A 466 0.49 20.90 -18.06
CA GLU A 466 1.29 21.35 -19.20
C GLU A 466 1.20 20.27 -20.29
N MET A 467 0.89 20.67 -21.52
CA MET A 467 0.86 19.79 -22.70
C MET A 467 1.12 20.59 -23.97
N PRO A 468 1.41 19.94 -25.11
CA PRO A 468 1.59 20.64 -26.38
C PRO A 468 0.36 21.48 -26.71
N GLN A 469 0.59 22.69 -27.22
CA GLN A 469 -0.42 23.58 -27.77
C GLN A 469 0.08 24.12 -29.12
N THR A 470 -0.82 24.34 -30.05
CA THR A 470 -0.46 24.85 -31.38
C THR A 470 -1.39 26.00 -31.79
N ASP A 471 -0.95 26.73 -32.77
CA ASP A 471 -1.73 27.75 -33.51
C ASP A 471 -1.72 27.44 -35.02
N THR A 472 -2.02 28.45 -35.80
CA THR A 472 -2.04 28.35 -37.28
C THR A 472 -0.64 28.17 -37.89
N THR A 473 0.44 28.23 -37.15
CA THR A 473 1.82 28.09 -37.68
C THR A 473 2.23 26.60 -37.79
N GLY A 474 1.49 25.66 -37.20
CA GLY A 474 1.83 24.25 -37.23
C GLY A 474 3.00 23.87 -36.31
N VAL A 475 3.49 24.82 -35.49
CA VAL A 475 4.56 24.56 -34.51
C VAL A 475 3.96 24.49 -33.10
N ALA A 476 4.24 23.42 -32.38
CA ALA A 476 3.76 23.26 -31.02
C ALA A 476 4.66 23.95 -29.98
N TRP A 477 4.04 24.50 -28.94
CA TRP A 477 4.71 25.01 -27.74
C TRP A 477 4.07 24.42 -26.48
N ALA A 478 4.68 24.61 -25.30
CA ALA A 478 4.14 24.16 -24.03
C ALA A 478 2.99 25.08 -23.56
N GLY A 479 1.76 24.61 -23.65
CA GLY A 479 0.57 25.25 -23.08
C GLY A 479 0.41 24.91 -21.61
N ASN A 480 -0.17 25.84 -20.82
CA ASN A 480 -0.36 25.70 -19.40
C ASN A 480 -1.81 25.95 -19.00
N TRP A 481 -2.36 25.09 -18.16
CA TRP A 481 -3.70 25.22 -17.56
C TRP A 481 -3.60 25.04 -16.06
N SER A 482 -4.34 25.85 -15.31
CA SER A 482 -4.33 25.80 -13.84
C SER A 482 -5.74 25.75 -13.29
N GLU A 483 -5.96 24.86 -12.32
CA GLU A 483 -7.22 24.70 -11.61
C GLU A 483 -6.99 24.89 -10.11
N HIS A 484 -7.82 25.72 -9.48
CA HIS A 484 -7.80 25.97 -8.04
C HIS A 484 -9.11 25.51 -7.42
N ASN A 485 -9.07 24.50 -6.58
CA ASN A 485 -10.25 23.92 -6.01
C ASN A 485 -10.23 24.02 -4.48
N VAL A 486 -11.39 24.31 -3.90
CA VAL A 486 -11.58 24.30 -2.45
C VAL A 486 -12.76 23.41 -2.11
N SER A 487 -12.53 22.42 -1.26
CA SER A 487 -13.57 21.53 -0.76
C SER A 487 -13.69 21.61 0.77
N ILE A 488 -14.90 21.32 1.24
CA ILE A 488 -15.23 21.16 2.67
C ILE A 488 -15.94 19.84 2.87
N GLY A 489 -15.75 19.25 4.04
CA GLY A 489 -16.43 18.00 4.33
C GLY A 489 -16.28 17.56 5.77
N GLY A 490 -16.81 16.38 6.04
CA GLY A 490 -16.75 15.78 7.37
C GLY A 490 -16.78 14.26 7.32
N GLN A 491 -16.33 13.67 8.40
CA GLN A 491 -16.35 12.23 8.63
C GLN A 491 -16.88 11.93 10.03
N LEU A 492 -17.89 11.10 10.10
CA LEU A 492 -18.38 10.48 11.33
C LEU A 492 -17.93 9.03 11.36
N GLN A 493 -17.20 8.61 12.41
CA GLN A 493 -16.70 7.25 12.48
C GLN A 493 -16.81 6.67 13.89
N ARG A 494 -17.00 5.37 13.95
CA ARG A 494 -16.90 4.56 15.16
C ARG A 494 -16.03 3.36 14.87
N THR A 495 -14.85 3.32 15.50
CA THR A 495 -13.88 2.23 15.35
C THR A 495 -13.79 1.36 16.60
N GLN A 496 -14.30 1.84 17.73
CA GLN A 496 -14.29 1.12 19.01
C GLN A 496 -15.53 0.24 19.18
N GLY A 497 -15.34 -0.89 19.86
CA GLY A 497 -16.38 -1.87 20.10
C GLY A 497 -16.05 -3.22 19.46
N ARG A 498 -16.92 -4.22 19.66
CA ARG A 498 -16.72 -5.58 19.13
C ARG A 498 -17.69 -5.92 18.00
N THR A 499 -18.85 -5.28 17.98
CA THR A 499 -19.99 -5.71 17.16
C THR A 499 -20.15 -4.86 15.92
N LEU A 500 -20.14 -3.51 16.07
CA LEU A 500 -20.46 -2.59 15.00
C LEU A 500 -19.40 -1.49 14.91
N HIS A 501 -18.75 -1.40 13.75
CA HIS A 501 -17.90 -0.30 13.33
C HIS A 501 -18.55 0.37 12.12
N TYR A 502 -18.50 1.69 12.04
CA TYR A 502 -19.01 2.39 10.86
C TYR A 502 -18.23 3.67 10.61
N SER A 503 -18.26 4.10 9.36
CA SER A 503 -17.73 5.39 8.91
C SER A 503 -18.68 5.97 7.86
N ALA A 504 -19.01 7.23 8.01
CA ALA A 504 -19.74 8.02 7.02
C ALA A 504 -18.91 9.25 6.69
N PHE A 505 -18.68 9.49 5.41
CA PHE A 505 -17.86 10.60 4.91
C PHE A 505 -18.63 11.39 3.87
N ALA A 506 -18.52 12.71 3.93
CA ALA A 506 -19.11 13.62 2.95
C ALA A 506 -18.11 14.72 2.59
N GLU A 507 -17.98 15.04 1.31
CA GLU A 507 -17.17 16.13 0.79
C GLU A 507 -17.86 16.81 -0.38
N THR A 508 -17.79 18.14 -0.42
CA THR A 508 -18.29 18.93 -1.54
C THR A 508 -17.30 20.03 -1.91
N TRP A 509 -17.22 20.35 -3.20
CA TRP A 509 -16.37 21.41 -3.71
C TRP A 509 -17.15 22.70 -3.84
N LEU A 510 -16.66 23.77 -3.20
CA LEU A 510 -17.32 25.06 -3.14
C LEU A 510 -16.84 26.02 -4.21
N VAL A 511 -15.57 25.93 -4.58
CA VAL A 511 -14.89 26.88 -5.48
C VAL A 511 -14.00 26.12 -6.45
N GLY A 512 -13.83 26.65 -7.65
CA GLY A 512 -12.94 26.16 -8.70
C GLY A 512 -13.68 25.34 -9.76
N GLU A 513 -12.92 24.67 -10.61
CA GLU A 513 -13.44 23.84 -11.70
C GLU A 513 -14.26 22.65 -11.17
N ASP A 514 -13.92 22.18 -9.98
CA ASP A 514 -14.62 21.08 -9.32
C ASP A 514 -15.85 21.54 -8.54
N ALA A 515 -16.23 22.81 -8.58
CA ALA A 515 -17.39 23.32 -7.85
C ALA A 515 -18.67 22.53 -8.16
N GLY A 516 -19.44 22.21 -7.11
CA GLY A 516 -20.66 21.41 -7.20
C GLY A 516 -20.41 19.89 -7.36
N GLN A 517 -19.18 19.42 -7.23
CA GLN A 517 -18.92 17.99 -7.02
C GLN A 517 -19.35 17.58 -5.61
N LEU A 518 -19.70 16.29 -5.48
CA LEU A 518 -20.16 15.70 -4.22
C LEU A 518 -19.62 14.27 -4.11
N LYS A 519 -19.05 13.95 -2.95
CA LYS A 519 -18.68 12.59 -2.55
C LYS A 519 -19.37 12.24 -1.23
N LEU A 520 -20.12 11.16 -1.22
CA LEU A 520 -20.68 10.56 -0.02
C LEU A 520 -20.21 9.11 0.03
N THR A 521 -19.63 8.69 1.14
CA THR A 521 -19.28 7.28 1.37
C THR A 521 -19.78 6.83 2.73
N GLY A 522 -20.28 5.62 2.78
CA GLY A 522 -20.68 4.95 4.01
C GLY A 522 -20.11 3.55 4.04
N GLN A 523 -19.63 3.13 5.19
CA GLN A 523 -19.23 1.74 5.42
C GLN A 523 -19.64 1.31 6.83
N ALA A 524 -20.02 0.05 6.96
CA ALA A 524 -20.40 -0.55 8.23
C ALA A 524 -19.90 -1.99 8.28
N ASN A 525 -19.22 -2.34 9.36
CA ASN A 525 -18.72 -3.69 9.61
C ASN A 525 -19.44 -4.24 10.84
N LEU A 526 -20.16 -5.31 10.68
CA LEU A 526 -20.94 -5.96 11.72
C LEU A 526 -20.39 -7.36 12.00
N ASN A 527 -19.98 -7.61 13.24
CA ASN A 527 -19.46 -8.89 13.68
C ASN A 527 -20.43 -9.50 14.69
N PHE A 528 -20.96 -10.69 14.41
CA PHE A 528 -21.91 -11.35 15.28
C PHE A 528 -21.77 -12.88 15.22
N PRO A 529 -22.09 -13.59 16.32
CA PRO A 529 -22.06 -15.05 16.34
C PRO A 529 -23.23 -15.63 15.55
N LEU A 530 -22.95 -16.52 14.61
CA LEU A 530 -23.93 -17.26 13.84
C LEU A 530 -23.39 -18.67 13.52
N PHE A 531 -24.24 -19.71 13.58
CA PHE A 531 -23.89 -21.12 13.29
C PHE A 531 -22.68 -21.67 14.09
N GLY A 532 -22.43 -21.10 15.27
CA GLY A 532 -21.37 -21.56 16.20
C GLY A 532 -19.98 -20.97 15.90
N ASP A 533 -19.91 -19.92 15.10
CA ASP A 533 -18.70 -19.12 14.84
C ASP A 533 -19.05 -17.66 14.58
N THR A 534 -18.06 -16.80 14.42
CA THR A 534 -18.26 -15.39 14.09
C THR A 534 -18.49 -15.21 12.58
N VAL A 535 -19.50 -14.43 12.27
CA VAL A 535 -19.78 -13.94 10.91
C VAL A 535 -19.41 -12.46 10.82
N HIS A 536 -18.75 -12.12 9.72
CA HIS A 536 -18.40 -10.74 9.38
C HIS A 536 -19.27 -10.29 8.21
N LEU A 537 -20.01 -9.23 8.43
CA LEU A 537 -20.78 -8.56 7.39
C LEU A 537 -20.23 -7.15 7.16
N ASP A 538 -19.65 -6.95 6.00
CA ASP A 538 -19.15 -5.64 5.54
C ASP A 538 -20.15 -5.05 4.54
N ALA A 539 -20.68 -3.87 4.82
CA ALA A 539 -21.51 -3.13 3.91
C ALA A 539 -20.82 -1.81 3.53
N ARG A 540 -20.82 -1.49 2.25
CA ARG A 540 -20.27 -0.25 1.71
C ARG A 540 -21.25 0.37 0.75
N ALA A 541 -21.33 1.69 0.78
CA ALA A 541 -22.08 2.45 -0.20
C ALA A 541 -21.32 3.72 -0.54
N HIS A 542 -21.37 4.13 -1.81
CA HIS A 542 -20.90 5.44 -2.20
C HIS A 542 -21.84 6.08 -3.22
N PHE A 543 -21.92 7.38 -3.13
CA PHE A 543 -22.54 8.24 -4.12
C PHE A 543 -21.54 9.33 -4.49
N TYR A 544 -21.13 9.33 -5.76
CA TYR A 544 -20.21 10.32 -6.30
C TYR A 544 -20.86 11.04 -7.46
N ARG A 545 -20.68 12.35 -7.47
CA ARG A 545 -21.00 13.21 -8.60
C ARG A 545 -19.77 14.05 -8.90
N LEU A 546 -19.00 13.64 -9.89
CA LEU A 546 -17.66 14.17 -10.17
C LEU A 546 -17.56 14.67 -11.60
N ASN A 547 -16.71 15.66 -11.84
CA ASN A 547 -16.31 16.02 -13.20
C ASN A 547 -15.49 14.88 -13.81
N PRO A 548 -15.60 14.64 -15.12
CA PRO A 548 -14.57 13.90 -15.85
C PRO A 548 -13.18 14.49 -15.59
N SER A 549 -12.15 13.66 -15.62
CA SER A 549 -10.77 14.13 -15.39
C SER A 549 -10.37 15.23 -16.37
N PHE A 550 -9.37 16.04 -16.02
CA PHE A 550 -8.90 17.11 -16.89
C PHE A 550 -8.53 16.59 -18.28
N ILE A 551 -7.85 15.44 -18.37
CA ILE A 551 -7.44 14.86 -19.66
C ILE A 551 -8.63 14.34 -20.47
N GLU A 552 -9.72 13.89 -19.84
CA GLU A 552 -10.97 13.56 -20.54
C GLU A 552 -11.68 14.83 -21.07
N ARG A 553 -11.59 15.93 -20.36
CA ARG A 553 -12.15 17.20 -20.82
C ARG A 553 -11.26 17.87 -21.88
N ARG A 554 -9.95 17.85 -21.71
CA ARG A 554 -8.99 18.53 -22.59
C ARG A 554 -7.71 17.73 -22.74
N TYR A 555 -7.34 17.44 -23.99
CA TYR A 555 -6.07 16.83 -24.33
C TYR A 555 -5.58 17.30 -25.68
N GLN A 556 -4.29 17.57 -25.78
CA GLN A 556 -3.65 18.05 -26.98
C GLN A 556 -2.30 17.35 -27.16
N SER A 557 -2.15 16.71 -28.32
CA SER A 557 -0.95 16.00 -28.74
C SER A 557 -0.85 16.05 -30.27
N LYS A 558 0.22 15.54 -30.84
CA LYS A 558 0.43 15.61 -32.29
C LYS A 558 -0.70 14.96 -33.09
N HIS A 559 -1.24 13.84 -32.63
CA HIS A 559 -2.22 13.03 -33.35
C HIS A 559 -3.55 12.81 -32.63
N LEU A 560 -3.66 13.27 -31.40
CA LEU A 560 -4.90 13.22 -30.62
C LEU A 560 -5.22 14.58 -30.05
N TRP A 561 -6.45 15.04 -30.27
CA TRP A 561 -6.89 16.34 -29.83
C TRP A 561 -8.38 16.32 -29.47
N TRP A 562 -8.71 16.82 -28.29
CA TRP A 562 -10.09 17.15 -27.92
C TRP A 562 -10.15 18.28 -26.90
N ASP A 563 -11.25 18.99 -26.94
CA ASP A 563 -11.64 20.04 -25.98
C ASP A 563 -13.13 19.88 -25.74
N ASN A 564 -13.50 19.20 -24.65
CA ASN A 564 -14.84 18.76 -24.31
C ASN A 564 -15.33 19.51 -23.05
N ASP A 565 -15.41 20.83 -23.11
CA ASP A 565 -15.84 21.67 -21.97
C ASP A 565 -17.33 21.44 -21.58
N ASP A 566 -18.11 20.79 -22.43
CA ASP A 566 -19.55 20.51 -22.26
C ASP A 566 -19.86 19.18 -21.59
N LEU A 567 -18.87 18.39 -21.22
CA LEU A 567 -19.10 17.11 -20.54
C LEU A 567 -19.82 17.30 -19.21
N SER A 568 -20.89 16.53 -19.02
CA SER A 568 -21.67 16.51 -17.79
C SER A 568 -20.93 15.80 -16.66
N LYS A 569 -21.22 16.17 -15.40
CA LYS A 569 -20.70 15.45 -14.24
C LYS A 569 -21.17 14.00 -14.25
N GLU A 570 -20.23 13.09 -14.09
CA GLU A 570 -20.48 11.66 -13.95
C GLU A 570 -21.08 11.38 -12.57
N THR A 571 -22.19 10.65 -12.51
CA THR A 571 -22.78 10.20 -11.25
C THR A 571 -22.60 8.69 -11.11
N ARG A 572 -22.10 8.26 -9.96
CA ARG A 572 -21.95 6.85 -9.60
C ARG A 572 -22.59 6.58 -8.25
N PHE A 573 -23.43 5.57 -8.21
CA PHE A 573 -24.02 5.06 -6.98
C PHE A 573 -23.75 3.58 -6.87
N ARG A 574 -23.02 3.15 -5.84
CA ARG A 574 -22.73 1.74 -5.58
C ARG A 574 -23.16 1.36 -4.19
N VAL A 575 -23.78 0.19 -4.08
CA VAL A 575 -23.99 -0.52 -2.83
C VAL A 575 -23.33 -1.89 -2.93
N GLU A 576 -22.53 -2.21 -1.94
CA GLU A 576 -21.76 -3.44 -1.88
C GLU A 576 -21.90 -4.07 -0.50
N GLY A 577 -22.10 -5.38 -0.45
CA GLY A 577 -22.10 -6.18 0.77
C GLY A 577 -21.15 -7.37 0.63
N ALA A 578 -20.38 -7.63 1.68
CA ALA A 578 -19.55 -8.84 1.78
C ALA A 578 -19.90 -9.60 3.06
N PHE A 579 -20.26 -10.86 2.89
CA PHE A 579 -20.55 -11.81 3.97
C PHE A 579 -19.40 -12.80 4.06
N THR A 580 -18.70 -12.82 5.19
CA THR A 580 -17.58 -13.74 5.44
C THR A 580 -17.92 -14.67 6.60
N TYR A 581 -17.75 -15.99 6.39
CA TYR A 581 -17.91 -17.01 7.39
C TYR A 581 -16.62 -17.80 7.56
N ASP A 582 -15.93 -17.60 8.68
CA ASP A 582 -14.56 -18.07 8.91
C ASP A 582 -14.47 -19.60 8.99
N LYS A 583 -15.44 -20.26 9.57
CA LYS A 583 -15.45 -21.72 9.73
C LYS A 583 -15.36 -22.49 8.41
N THR A 584 -16.07 -22.00 7.39
CA THR A 584 -16.03 -22.58 6.04
C THR A 584 -15.06 -21.87 5.13
N ARG A 585 -14.48 -20.74 5.56
CA ARG A 585 -13.61 -19.88 4.77
C ARG A 585 -14.29 -19.46 3.46
N THR A 586 -15.52 -19.04 3.60
CA THR A 586 -16.36 -18.61 2.48
C THR A 586 -16.58 -17.11 2.60
N THR A 587 -16.36 -16.39 1.49
CA THR A 587 -16.75 -14.99 1.38
C THR A 587 -17.65 -14.83 0.15
N LEU A 588 -18.83 -14.25 0.37
CA LEU A 588 -19.76 -13.86 -0.68
C LEU A 588 -19.81 -12.33 -0.74
N ARG A 589 -19.45 -11.76 -1.88
CA ARG A 589 -19.49 -10.31 -2.14
C ARG A 589 -20.51 -10.04 -3.22
N LEU A 590 -21.43 -9.10 -2.97
CA LEU A 590 -22.45 -8.66 -3.90
C LEU A 590 -22.36 -7.15 -4.06
N ALA A 591 -22.40 -6.65 -5.28
CA ALA A 591 -22.40 -5.22 -5.55
C ALA A 591 -23.36 -4.88 -6.70
N ILE A 592 -24.05 -3.77 -6.53
CA ILE A 592 -24.86 -3.13 -7.57
C ILE A 592 -24.34 -1.71 -7.74
N GLU A 593 -24.07 -1.33 -8.96
CA GLU A 593 -23.59 0.00 -9.31
C GLU A 593 -24.42 0.59 -10.44
N GLU A 594 -24.84 1.83 -10.27
CA GLU A 594 -25.49 2.63 -11.30
C GLU A 594 -24.59 3.78 -11.71
N LEU A 595 -24.36 3.94 -13.00
CA LEU A 595 -23.53 4.95 -13.63
C LEU A 595 -24.40 5.82 -14.54
N GLN A 596 -24.33 7.13 -14.39
CA GLN A 596 -24.94 8.09 -15.26
C GLN A 596 -23.88 9.03 -15.83
N ASN A 597 -23.98 9.38 -17.10
CA ASN A 597 -22.99 10.16 -17.82
C ASN A 597 -21.58 9.53 -17.78
N TYR A 598 -21.51 8.22 -17.92
CA TYR A 598 -20.25 7.49 -17.88
C TYR A 598 -19.33 7.92 -19.02
N THR A 599 -18.13 8.38 -18.68
CA THR A 599 -17.12 8.88 -19.61
C THR A 599 -16.08 7.79 -19.88
N TYR A 600 -15.72 7.59 -21.15
CA TYR A 600 -14.79 6.57 -21.58
C TYR A 600 -13.99 6.98 -22.82
N PHE A 601 -12.82 6.37 -22.99
CA PHE A 601 -12.05 6.50 -24.24
C PHE A 601 -12.59 5.53 -25.28
N ALA A 602 -12.84 6.05 -26.45
CA ALA A 602 -13.28 5.32 -27.63
C ALA A 602 -12.11 5.25 -28.62
N LEU A 603 -11.89 4.08 -29.24
CA LEU A 603 -10.82 3.85 -30.20
C LEU A 603 -11.40 3.36 -31.52
N THR A 604 -10.99 4.00 -32.62
CA THR A 604 -11.33 3.59 -33.96
C THR A 604 -10.05 3.38 -34.77
N ASN A 605 -9.97 2.33 -35.54
CA ASN A 605 -8.88 2.06 -36.46
C ASN A 605 -9.34 1.07 -37.56
N THR A 606 -8.55 0.97 -38.61
CA THR A 606 -8.68 -0.10 -39.61
C THR A 606 -7.52 -1.07 -39.46
N TYR A 607 -7.83 -2.37 -39.43
CA TYR A 607 -6.83 -3.42 -39.28
C TYR A 607 -6.93 -4.38 -40.46
N GLY A 608 -5.82 -4.60 -41.16
CA GLY A 608 -5.75 -5.53 -42.29
C GLY A 608 -4.43 -5.42 -43.04
N ASN A 609 -4.08 -6.50 -43.79
CA ASN A 609 -2.86 -6.60 -44.59
C ASN A 609 -1.57 -6.22 -43.83
N GLU A 610 -1.45 -6.72 -42.59
CA GLU A 610 -0.29 -6.48 -41.72
C GLU A 610 -0.07 -4.99 -41.34
N GLN A 611 -1.11 -4.16 -41.43
CA GLN A 611 -1.05 -2.76 -41.09
C GLN A 611 -2.27 -2.32 -40.28
N LYS A 612 -2.03 -1.58 -39.21
CA LYS A 612 -3.06 -0.83 -38.47
C LYS A 612 -2.99 0.61 -38.96
N THR A 613 -4.09 1.13 -39.48
CA THR A 613 -4.17 2.46 -40.08
C THR A 613 -5.35 3.24 -39.53
N GLY A 614 -5.28 4.58 -39.64
CA GLY A 614 -6.38 5.46 -39.26
C GLY A 614 -6.73 5.40 -37.78
N LEU A 615 -5.72 5.23 -36.92
CA LEU A 615 -5.94 5.21 -35.47
C LEU A 615 -6.38 6.59 -35.02
N THR A 616 -7.55 6.66 -34.39
CA THR A 616 -8.04 7.83 -33.68
C THR A 616 -8.65 7.42 -32.35
N ALA A 617 -8.45 8.26 -31.34
CA ALA A 617 -9.08 8.10 -30.04
C ALA A 617 -9.86 9.36 -29.70
N ALA A 618 -11.01 9.18 -29.07
CA ALA A 618 -11.87 10.26 -28.63
C ALA A 618 -12.42 9.97 -27.22
N VAL A 619 -12.84 11.00 -26.54
CA VAL A 619 -13.59 10.86 -25.29
C VAL A 619 -15.08 10.91 -25.64
N MET A 620 -15.78 9.89 -25.18
CA MET A 620 -17.23 9.79 -25.32
C MET A 620 -17.91 9.73 -23.96
N GLN A 621 -19.11 10.26 -23.87
CA GLN A 621 -19.92 10.22 -22.66
C GLN A 621 -21.29 9.58 -22.96
N ASN A 622 -21.63 8.54 -22.21
CA ASN A 622 -22.92 7.87 -22.33
C ASN A 622 -23.98 8.61 -21.52
N SER A 623 -24.98 9.19 -22.19
CA SER A 623 -26.07 9.92 -21.53
C SER A 623 -27.09 9.04 -20.79
N GLY A 624 -27.09 7.72 -21.08
CA GLY A 624 -28.00 6.75 -20.44
C GLY A 624 -27.42 6.21 -19.13
N ASN A 625 -28.30 5.56 -18.34
CA ASN A 625 -27.88 4.86 -17.13
C ASN A 625 -27.29 3.49 -17.51
N ILE A 626 -26.15 3.17 -16.89
CA ILE A 626 -25.55 1.84 -16.97
C ILE A 626 -25.65 1.18 -15.60
N ASN A 627 -26.25 0.00 -15.55
CA ASN A 627 -26.37 -0.79 -14.35
C ASN A 627 -25.37 -1.94 -14.40
N VAL A 628 -24.55 -2.07 -13.37
CA VAL A 628 -23.59 -3.15 -13.21
C VAL A 628 -23.92 -3.98 -11.98
N LEU A 629 -24.15 -5.27 -12.18
CA LEU A 629 -24.29 -6.25 -11.10
C LEU A 629 -23.02 -7.07 -11.01
N THR A 630 -22.48 -7.23 -9.82
CA THR A 630 -21.35 -8.12 -9.55
C THR A 630 -21.65 -9.03 -8.37
N ALA A 631 -21.41 -10.33 -8.54
CA ALA A 631 -21.49 -11.34 -7.50
C ALA A 631 -20.17 -12.13 -7.48
N GLN A 632 -19.47 -12.15 -6.37
CA GLN A 632 -18.21 -12.87 -6.23
C GLN A 632 -18.29 -13.85 -5.06
N LEU A 633 -17.95 -15.11 -5.35
CA LEU A 633 -17.82 -16.17 -4.34
C LEU A 633 -16.34 -16.54 -4.21
N GLU A 634 -15.81 -16.38 -3.03
CA GLU A 634 -14.49 -16.90 -2.64
C GLU A 634 -14.68 -18.08 -1.69
N GLN A 635 -14.12 -19.23 -2.04
CA GLN A 635 -14.17 -20.45 -1.27
C GLN A 635 -12.79 -21.06 -1.12
N ARG A 636 -12.35 -21.27 0.11
CA ARG A 636 -11.07 -21.91 0.43
C ARG A 636 -11.32 -23.23 1.15
N LEU A 637 -11.09 -24.34 0.46
CA LEU A 637 -11.24 -25.69 1.02
C LEU A 637 -9.88 -26.22 1.45
N ARG A 638 -9.82 -26.88 2.60
CA ARG A 638 -8.62 -27.54 3.09
C ARG A 638 -8.91 -28.95 3.52
N LEU A 639 -8.21 -29.90 2.93
CA LEU A 639 -8.31 -31.32 3.24
C LEU A 639 -6.92 -31.88 3.58
N GLY A 640 -6.55 -31.79 4.86
CA GLY A 640 -5.21 -32.13 5.30
C GLY A 640 -4.14 -31.23 4.68
N VAL A 641 -3.28 -31.80 3.84
CA VAL A 641 -2.23 -31.09 3.09
C VAL A 641 -2.73 -30.47 1.80
N LEU A 642 -3.87 -30.94 1.28
CA LEU A 642 -4.48 -30.45 0.06
C LEU A 642 -5.29 -29.19 0.34
N ASN A 643 -5.06 -28.15 -0.44
CA ASN A 643 -5.78 -26.90 -0.39
C ASN A 643 -6.33 -26.57 -1.78
N TRP A 644 -7.55 -26.09 -1.80
CA TRP A 644 -8.23 -25.70 -3.03
C TRP A 644 -8.93 -24.36 -2.82
N GLU A 645 -8.45 -23.34 -3.54
CA GLU A 645 -8.94 -21.96 -3.46
C GLU A 645 -9.64 -21.62 -4.78
N ASN A 646 -10.84 -21.06 -4.68
CA ASN A 646 -11.64 -20.69 -5.83
C ASN A 646 -12.19 -19.29 -5.65
N ILE A 647 -12.12 -18.49 -6.69
CA ILE A 647 -12.76 -17.19 -6.80
C ILE A 647 -13.61 -17.21 -8.09
N LEU A 648 -14.91 -17.15 -7.93
CA LEU A 648 -15.85 -17.05 -9.03
C LEU A 648 -16.49 -15.68 -9.00
N THR A 649 -16.37 -14.93 -10.08
CA THR A 649 -16.99 -13.61 -10.21
C THR A 649 -17.91 -13.60 -11.40
N TYR A 650 -19.20 -13.41 -11.11
CA TYR A 650 -20.20 -13.10 -12.11
C TYR A 650 -20.44 -11.60 -12.16
N GLN A 651 -20.48 -11.02 -13.34
CA GLN A 651 -20.80 -9.61 -13.52
C GLN A 651 -21.62 -9.39 -14.79
N SER A 652 -22.46 -8.38 -14.79
CA SER A 652 -23.29 -8.01 -15.92
C SER A 652 -23.39 -6.50 -16.01
N SER A 653 -23.13 -5.96 -17.22
CA SER A 653 -23.35 -4.57 -17.57
C SER A 653 -24.59 -4.47 -18.45
N SER A 654 -25.44 -3.47 -18.22
CA SER A 654 -26.62 -3.21 -19.06
C SER A 654 -26.25 -2.61 -20.44
N SER A 655 -25.00 -2.13 -20.59
CA SER A 655 -24.49 -1.57 -21.87
C SER A 655 -23.12 -2.15 -22.17
N GLN A 656 -23.09 -3.21 -22.97
CA GLN A 656 -21.84 -3.90 -23.33
C GLN A 656 -21.03 -3.13 -24.40
N ASP A 657 -21.65 -2.20 -25.13
CA ASP A 657 -20.97 -1.38 -26.13
C ASP A 657 -20.16 -0.25 -25.50
N VAL A 658 -20.56 0.20 -24.31
CA VAL A 658 -19.94 1.31 -23.57
C VAL A 658 -19.06 0.79 -22.43
N LEU A 659 -19.53 -0.26 -21.77
CA LEU A 659 -18.83 -0.89 -20.64
C LEU A 659 -18.85 -2.42 -20.83
N PRO A 660 -18.01 -2.94 -21.73
CA PRO A 660 -17.90 -4.37 -21.95
C PRO A 660 -17.25 -5.07 -20.76
N LEU A 661 -17.89 -6.10 -20.26
CA LEU A 661 -17.42 -6.91 -19.14
C LEU A 661 -17.62 -8.39 -19.42
N PRO A 662 -16.66 -9.26 -19.10
CA PRO A 662 -16.86 -10.70 -19.16
C PRO A 662 -17.90 -11.11 -18.09
N LYS A 663 -18.91 -11.91 -18.50
CA LYS A 663 -19.97 -12.34 -17.58
C LYS A 663 -19.45 -13.20 -16.43
N LEU A 664 -18.45 -14.03 -16.69
CA LEU A 664 -17.89 -14.93 -15.69
C LEU A 664 -16.37 -14.87 -15.72
N ASN A 665 -15.76 -14.71 -14.53
CA ASN A 665 -14.33 -14.86 -14.29
C ASN A 665 -14.14 -15.94 -13.23
N VAL A 666 -13.21 -16.84 -13.46
CA VAL A 666 -12.90 -17.96 -12.58
C VAL A 666 -11.40 -17.99 -12.33
N PHE A 667 -11.03 -18.02 -11.08
CA PHE A 667 -9.69 -18.37 -10.62
C PHE A 667 -9.80 -19.59 -9.73
N SER A 668 -8.99 -20.60 -9.99
CA SER A 668 -8.92 -21.83 -9.20
C SER A 668 -7.47 -22.19 -8.94
N ASN A 669 -7.11 -22.40 -7.69
CA ASN A 669 -5.76 -22.78 -7.26
C ASN A 669 -5.82 -24.06 -6.41
N LEU A 670 -5.21 -25.12 -6.92
CA LEU A 670 -5.13 -26.41 -6.23
C LEU A 670 -3.65 -26.66 -5.85
N TYR A 671 -3.39 -26.81 -4.55
CA TYR A 671 -2.01 -26.97 -4.10
C TYR A 671 -1.89 -27.85 -2.85
N LEU A 672 -0.72 -28.47 -2.74
CA LEU A 672 -0.27 -29.20 -1.58
C LEU A 672 0.57 -28.29 -0.70
N LYS A 673 0.26 -28.23 0.60
CA LYS A 673 1.03 -27.47 1.59
C LYS A 673 1.41 -28.39 2.74
N PHE A 674 2.71 -28.65 2.87
CA PHE A 674 3.23 -29.53 3.90
C PHE A 674 4.62 -29.14 4.37
N LEU A 675 4.95 -29.58 5.59
CA LEU A 675 6.24 -29.32 6.22
C LEU A 675 7.13 -30.56 6.06
N TYR A 676 8.17 -30.45 5.24
CA TYR A 676 9.17 -31.50 5.06
C TYR A 676 10.28 -31.40 6.11
N ALA A 677 10.69 -32.53 6.68
CA ALA A 677 11.74 -32.64 7.71
C ALA A 677 11.57 -31.64 8.88
N ARG A 678 10.34 -31.14 9.15
CA ARG A 678 9.99 -30.14 10.18
C ARG A 678 10.66 -28.77 10.02
N VAL A 679 11.25 -28.47 8.88
CA VAL A 679 12.00 -27.23 8.63
C VAL A 679 11.58 -26.54 7.33
N LEU A 680 11.40 -27.31 6.26
CA LEU A 680 11.08 -26.80 4.94
C LEU A 680 9.58 -26.85 4.69
N LEU A 681 8.94 -25.68 4.62
CA LEU A 681 7.54 -25.58 4.19
C LEU A 681 7.50 -25.60 2.66
N ILE A 682 6.77 -26.54 2.10
CA ILE A 682 6.65 -26.74 0.66
C ILE A 682 5.21 -26.47 0.25
N GLU A 683 5.03 -25.61 -0.77
CA GLU A 683 3.77 -25.41 -1.47
C GLU A 683 3.98 -25.78 -2.94
N LEU A 684 3.29 -26.83 -3.41
CA LEU A 684 3.32 -27.29 -4.79
C LEU A 684 1.91 -27.20 -5.35
N GLY A 685 1.72 -26.46 -6.40
CA GLY A 685 0.38 -26.28 -6.94
C GLY A 685 0.32 -25.83 -8.37
N GLY A 686 -0.93 -25.72 -8.83
CA GLY A 686 -1.27 -25.12 -10.10
C GLY A 686 -2.49 -24.26 -9.95
N CYS A 687 -2.46 -23.12 -10.61
CA CYS A 687 -3.60 -22.23 -10.70
C CYS A 687 -4.09 -22.12 -12.15
N ALA A 688 -5.40 -21.99 -12.30
CA ALA A 688 -6.07 -21.81 -13.56
C ALA A 688 -6.91 -20.54 -13.51
N THR A 689 -6.80 -19.73 -14.54
CA THR A 689 -7.64 -18.54 -14.76
C THR A 689 -8.43 -18.72 -16.05
N TRP A 690 -9.70 -18.42 -15.99
CA TRP A 690 -10.60 -18.47 -17.13
C TRP A 690 -11.61 -17.33 -17.06
N PHE A 691 -12.00 -16.78 -18.20
CA PHE A 691 -13.08 -15.80 -18.30
C PHE A 691 -13.90 -16.00 -19.57
N SER A 692 -15.19 -15.66 -19.49
CA SER A 692 -16.10 -15.76 -20.62
C SER A 692 -15.75 -14.74 -21.70
N LYS A 693 -16.00 -15.09 -22.94
CA LYS A 693 -15.79 -14.25 -24.12
C LYS A 693 -16.55 -12.93 -24.02
N TYR A 694 -15.90 -11.83 -24.36
CA TYR A 694 -16.48 -10.49 -24.41
C TYR A 694 -15.65 -9.57 -25.31
N THR A 695 -16.20 -8.42 -25.73
CA THR A 695 -15.46 -7.39 -26.47
C THR A 695 -14.44 -6.74 -25.57
N VAL A 696 -13.16 -7.04 -25.76
CA VAL A 696 -12.08 -6.55 -24.89
C VAL A 696 -11.69 -5.13 -25.28
N PRO A 697 -11.48 -4.20 -24.32
CA PRO A 697 -10.88 -2.90 -24.63
C PRO A 697 -9.52 -3.05 -25.32
N ASP A 698 -9.30 -2.30 -26.40
CA ASP A 698 -8.02 -2.25 -27.10
C ASP A 698 -7.08 -1.25 -26.41
N PHE A 699 -5.78 -1.41 -26.59
CA PHE A 699 -4.78 -0.51 -26.01
C PHE A 699 -4.39 0.58 -27.00
N CYS A 700 -4.44 1.84 -26.56
CA CYS A 700 -3.97 2.99 -27.32
C CYS A 700 -2.59 3.42 -26.85
N PRO A 701 -1.51 3.17 -27.62
CA PRO A 701 -0.13 3.48 -27.19
C PRO A 701 0.08 4.95 -26.84
N GLN A 702 -0.48 5.88 -27.63
CA GLN A 702 -0.31 7.32 -27.39
C GLN A 702 -1.01 7.82 -26.13
N LEU A 703 -2.17 7.22 -25.77
CA LEU A 703 -2.87 7.50 -24.52
C LEU A 703 -2.31 6.71 -23.34
N ASN A 704 -1.49 5.71 -23.62
CA ASN A 704 -0.99 4.78 -22.61
C ASN A 704 -2.14 4.18 -21.76
N SER A 705 -3.28 3.94 -22.38
CA SER A 705 -4.53 3.54 -21.71
C SER A 705 -5.37 2.63 -22.59
N PHE A 706 -6.28 1.90 -21.95
CA PHE A 706 -7.25 1.05 -22.63
C PHE A 706 -8.47 1.87 -23.07
N ALA A 707 -8.94 1.61 -24.29
CA ALA A 707 -10.05 2.30 -24.92
C ALA A 707 -11.05 1.30 -25.52
N ILE A 708 -12.31 1.69 -25.60
CA ILE A 708 -13.39 0.84 -26.07
C ILE A 708 -13.37 0.82 -27.60
N GLN A 709 -13.34 -0.38 -28.20
CA GLN A 709 -13.37 -0.58 -29.64
C GLN A 709 -14.69 -0.06 -30.22
N GLN A 710 -14.62 0.85 -31.21
CA GLN A 710 -15.80 1.43 -31.89
C GLN A 710 -16.05 0.85 -33.29
N ASN A 711 -15.15 0.03 -33.83
CA ASN A 711 -15.29 -0.56 -35.14
C ASN A 711 -16.39 -1.65 -35.15
N GLU A 712 -17.63 -1.31 -35.51
CA GLU A 712 -18.79 -2.18 -35.37
C GLU A 712 -18.61 -3.56 -36.05
N ASN A 713 -17.94 -3.60 -37.21
CA ASN A 713 -17.75 -4.83 -38.01
C ASN A 713 -16.42 -5.55 -37.70
N ALA A 714 -15.57 -5.00 -36.83
CA ALA A 714 -14.24 -5.54 -36.58
C ALA A 714 -13.89 -5.57 -35.08
N ARG A 715 -14.91 -5.60 -34.21
CA ARG A 715 -14.69 -5.72 -32.74
C ARG A 715 -14.17 -7.12 -32.42
N LEU A 716 -13.03 -7.17 -31.77
CA LEU A 716 -12.44 -8.41 -31.31
C LEU A 716 -13.00 -8.82 -29.96
N GLU A 717 -13.53 -10.02 -29.92
CA GLU A 717 -13.93 -10.66 -28.68
C GLU A 717 -12.92 -11.71 -28.26
N LEU A 718 -12.43 -11.61 -27.03
CA LEU A 718 -11.45 -12.52 -26.45
C LEU A 718 -12.00 -13.21 -25.20
N GLY A 719 -11.44 -14.34 -24.85
CA GLY A 719 -11.83 -15.15 -23.70
C GLY A 719 -12.13 -16.60 -24.08
N ASN A 720 -12.77 -17.35 -23.18
CA ASN A 720 -13.03 -18.78 -23.28
C ASN A 720 -11.75 -19.64 -23.38
N PHE A 721 -10.63 -19.10 -22.91
CA PHE A 721 -9.36 -19.79 -22.93
C PHE A 721 -8.80 -19.92 -21.49
N PRO A 722 -8.36 -21.09 -21.02
CA PRO A 722 -7.78 -21.26 -19.71
C PRO A 722 -6.27 -20.94 -19.70
N TYR A 723 -5.84 -20.06 -18.80
CA TYR A 723 -4.44 -19.83 -18.49
C TYR A 723 -4.09 -20.67 -17.26
N ILE A 724 -3.06 -21.52 -17.39
CA ILE A 724 -2.67 -22.47 -16.35
C ILE A 724 -1.19 -22.25 -16.00
N ASP A 725 -0.94 -22.03 -14.72
CA ASP A 725 0.39 -21.86 -14.18
C ASP A 725 0.66 -22.99 -13.17
N PHE A 726 1.89 -23.51 -13.14
CA PHE A 726 2.36 -24.43 -12.12
C PHE A 726 3.47 -23.76 -11.29
N TYR A 727 3.47 -23.99 -9.99
CA TYR A 727 4.44 -23.37 -9.11
C TYR A 727 4.91 -24.29 -7.98
N ALA A 728 6.11 -24.01 -7.48
CA ALA A 728 6.68 -24.56 -6.27
C ALA A 728 7.25 -23.43 -5.43
N ASN A 729 6.75 -23.27 -4.20
CA ASN A 729 7.27 -22.35 -3.20
C ASN A 729 7.94 -23.15 -2.08
N LEU A 730 9.17 -22.82 -1.77
CA LEU A 730 9.98 -23.49 -0.76
C LEU A 730 10.37 -22.47 0.31
N HIS A 731 9.84 -22.60 1.52
CA HIS A 731 10.13 -21.68 2.62
C HIS A 731 11.07 -22.36 3.62
N LEU A 732 12.27 -21.84 3.74
CA LEU A 732 13.27 -22.31 4.68
C LEU A 732 13.61 -21.18 5.67
N LYS A 733 13.01 -21.20 6.86
CA LYS A 733 13.16 -20.15 7.88
C LYS A 733 12.83 -18.75 7.32
N HIS A 734 13.85 -17.93 7.05
CA HIS A 734 13.73 -16.57 6.55
C HIS A 734 13.88 -16.47 5.03
N ALA A 735 14.23 -17.56 4.37
CA ALA A 735 14.42 -17.60 2.92
C ALA A 735 13.25 -18.29 2.23
N ARG A 736 12.81 -17.76 1.12
CA ARG A 736 11.85 -18.35 0.19
C ARG A 736 12.52 -18.49 -1.15
N PHE A 737 12.36 -19.67 -1.74
CA PHE A 737 12.70 -19.94 -3.12
C PHE A 737 11.42 -20.27 -3.85
N PHE A 738 11.29 -19.79 -5.06
CA PHE A 738 10.16 -20.17 -5.90
C PHE A 738 10.61 -20.52 -7.31
N VAL A 739 9.88 -21.45 -7.89
CA VAL A 739 9.95 -21.81 -9.31
C VAL A 739 8.52 -21.80 -9.83
N MET A 740 8.28 -21.20 -10.98
CA MET A 740 6.95 -21.14 -11.56
C MET A 740 7.04 -21.24 -13.07
N MET A 741 6.17 -22.05 -13.66
CA MET A 741 5.93 -22.12 -15.09
C MET A 741 4.62 -21.43 -15.38
N SER A 742 4.69 -20.24 -15.95
CA SER A 742 3.49 -19.48 -16.34
C SER A 742 3.05 -19.88 -17.74
N ASN A 743 1.71 -19.82 -17.96
CA ASN A 743 1.08 -20.21 -19.21
C ASN A 743 1.58 -21.56 -19.73
N ALA A 744 1.59 -22.58 -18.86
CA ALA A 744 2.24 -23.89 -19.09
C ALA A 744 1.75 -24.62 -20.35
N PHE A 745 0.55 -24.31 -20.82
CA PHE A 745 -0.04 -24.88 -22.03
C PHE A 745 -0.19 -23.85 -23.16
N GLY A 746 0.48 -22.71 -23.06
CA GLY A 746 0.49 -21.69 -24.10
C GLY A 746 0.90 -22.29 -25.46
N GLY A 747 0.03 -22.15 -26.46
CA GLY A 747 0.22 -22.71 -27.78
C GLY A 747 -0.16 -24.19 -27.97
N SER A 748 -0.63 -24.90 -26.90
CA SER A 748 -0.92 -26.33 -26.99
C SER A 748 -2.41 -26.66 -27.19
N PHE A 749 -3.33 -25.89 -26.57
CA PHE A 749 -4.77 -26.19 -26.60
C PHE A 749 -5.57 -25.36 -27.61
N ASP A 750 -5.42 -24.04 -27.53
CA ASP A 750 -5.98 -23.11 -28.50
C ASP A 750 -4.95 -22.02 -28.74
N LYS A 751 -4.59 -21.81 -29.96
CA LYS A 751 -3.56 -20.87 -30.38
C LYS A 751 -4.00 -19.41 -30.23
N LYS A 752 -5.28 -19.16 -29.93
CA LYS A 752 -5.86 -17.82 -29.72
C LYS A 752 -5.58 -17.28 -28.32
N SER A 753 -4.34 -16.96 -28.05
CA SER A 753 -3.90 -16.58 -26.73
C SER A 753 -3.65 -15.07 -26.62
N PHE A 754 -4.73 -14.30 -26.47
CA PHE A 754 -4.69 -12.85 -26.32
C PHE A 754 -5.45 -12.41 -25.06
N LEU A 755 -4.91 -11.45 -24.33
CA LEU A 755 -5.59 -10.75 -23.24
C LEU A 755 -6.01 -9.33 -23.63
N THR A 756 -5.41 -8.80 -24.67
CA THR A 756 -5.72 -7.51 -25.29
C THR A 756 -5.66 -7.70 -26.80
N PRO A 757 -6.53 -7.06 -27.59
CA PRO A 757 -6.50 -7.16 -29.04
C PRO A 757 -5.11 -6.94 -29.62
N HIS A 758 -4.64 -7.83 -30.48
CA HIS A 758 -3.34 -7.78 -31.16
C HIS A 758 -2.11 -7.91 -30.27
N TYR A 759 -2.26 -8.04 -28.94
CA TYR A 759 -1.17 -8.27 -28.00
C TYR A 759 -1.25 -9.71 -27.48
N PRO A 760 -0.48 -10.63 -28.08
CA PRO A 760 -0.51 -12.03 -27.65
C PRO A 760 0.10 -12.19 -26.26
N THR A 761 -0.34 -13.21 -25.54
CA THR A 761 0.29 -13.61 -24.29
C THR A 761 1.65 -14.24 -24.56
N ASN A 762 2.55 -14.12 -23.60
CA ASN A 762 3.82 -14.81 -23.66
C ASN A 762 3.60 -16.33 -23.73
N SER A 763 4.43 -17.01 -24.49
CA SER A 763 4.55 -18.47 -24.48
C SER A 763 4.86 -18.98 -23.08
N SER A 764 4.95 -20.30 -22.90
CA SER A 764 5.31 -20.89 -21.60
C SER A 764 6.64 -20.37 -21.08
N VAL A 765 6.64 -19.77 -19.89
CA VAL A 765 7.82 -19.11 -19.30
C VAL A 765 8.15 -19.70 -17.93
N LEU A 766 9.41 -20.03 -17.71
CA LEU A 766 9.90 -20.50 -16.44
C LEU A 766 10.51 -19.35 -15.63
N HIS A 767 9.97 -19.13 -14.43
CA HIS A 767 10.38 -18.08 -13.49
C HIS A 767 11.09 -18.70 -12.28
N PHE A 768 12.11 -18.02 -11.80
CA PHE A 768 12.83 -18.38 -10.58
C PHE A 768 12.96 -17.15 -9.69
N GLY A 769 13.05 -17.38 -8.40
CA GLY A 769 13.38 -16.28 -7.51
C GLY A 769 13.67 -16.70 -6.09
N ILE A 770 14.20 -15.73 -5.37
CA ILE A 770 14.49 -15.81 -3.95
C ILE A 770 13.98 -14.57 -3.25
N SER A 771 13.40 -14.75 -2.08
CA SER A 771 13.09 -13.65 -1.16
C SER A 771 13.65 -13.98 0.21
N TRP A 772 14.43 -13.07 0.77
CA TRP A 772 15.10 -13.28 2.04
C TRP A 772 14.75 -12.17 3.02
N ASN A 773 14.21 -12.55 4.17
CA ASN A 773 13.90 -11.68 5.28
C ASN A 773 15.02 -11.73 6.32
N PHE A 774 15.71 -10.61 6.53
CA PHE A 774 16.69 -10.44 7.60
C PHE A 774 16.01 -9.71 8.76
N PHE A 775 15.79 -10.41 9.84
CA PHE A 775 15.39 -9.87 11.13
C PHE A 775 15.86 -10.81 12.23
N ASN A 776 16.20 -10.25 13.37
CA ASN A 776 16.67 -11.01 14.54
C ASN A 776 15.52 -11.21 15.56
#